data_21251dd429699e2dc9987ccdabf7e358
#
_entry.id   21251dd429699e2dc9987ccdabf7e358
#
_cell.length_a   1.000
_cell.length_b   1.000
_cell.length_c   1.000
_cell.angle_alpha   90.00
_cell.angle_beta   90.00
_cell.angle_gamma   90.00
#
_symmetry.space_group_name_H-M   'P 1'
#
loop_
_entity.id
_entity.type
_entity.pdbx_description
1 polymer ?
#
loop_
_entity_poly.entity_id
_entity_poly.type
_entity_poly.pdbx_seq_one_letter_code
_entity_poly.pdbx_strand_id
1 'polypeptide(L)'
;MSDSEDMPLAIRKKNANNSSDHSDSDSDVPLGKRKRSAARQVIKDDDEDDESIQNSGSDSDKPLVKRTRPAVRRKTYQEDDDSDDDDDGDYNSNHKNGSASKKSKDSNSSDSDVALAKRKPTTNGNGDAKRTKSAPKYKEESSDSDSEMPLAKKASAKKEAPAKKAAAKVKVESGSSKTSKSTSKSTSNGKTATSKSRVKSEPESDTKPKKPKKEEEEEEDLNAWWLNQNENEDDSVKWTSLHHNGVFFPPEYIPHGVKMKYEGKAITLAPEVEEVASFFGAMLHTEHAENPTFRENFFKDFSKLAKRHKTVPEIKSFSKCDFTPMYEYFQAEREMKKSMTKEQKQSLKEEKLALEEQYGICYLDGRKEKVGNFRIEPPGLFRGRGKHPKTGCLKLRVQPEQVTLNLSKDAPVPKAPAGHKWAKIVHDDTKTWLATWKENVNDSTKYVFLAAGSSLKGQSDMKKFEVARRLKGEIEGIRRGYMADLKDKKMFIRQRATAMYLIDRLALRAGNEKGEDEADTVGCCSLRYEHVTLEKPDIMHLDFLGKDSIRFQKDMKVDEQVFKNIRLFKREPAQEGDELFDRLKTSELNKHLQNLMPGLTAKVFRTYNASFTFQDQLQKLTPADGTVAEKLLAYNRANREVAILCNHQRAVSKGHAGQMEKIQDKIRALKYQKYKLKRTILTLEPKLKKKRPEFLEPESDLEDSWMDEYEVQLMAKEKEKVTLKWEKENQRRKENKEKPQTEKELKDMLKEVDARAKELAKERKSGNVPGARGATVEKCEAQLLKLDERIAATRTAMTDKDENKQTALGTSKINYIDPRISTAWCQKYDVPLEKIFTKILRDKFKWAMTVDPDWEF
;
A
#
# COMPACT_ATOMS: atom_id res chain seq x y z
N MET A 1 12.11 -65.52 -14.98
CA MET A 1 12.40 -64.96 -16.26
C MET A 1 12.21 -63.48 -15.96
N SER A 2 13.26 -62.82 -15.50
CA SER A 2 14.31 -62.06 -16.22
C SER A 2 13.64 -60.94 -16.97
N ASP A 3 13.88 -59.69 -16.60
CA ASP A 3 15.12 -59.02 -16.91
C ASP A 3 15.36 -57.80 -16.07
N SER A 4 16.50 -57.74 -15.51
CA SER A 4 17.29 -56.63 -15.08
C SER A 4 18.00 -56.01 -16.28
N GLU A 5 18.35 -54.73 -16.13
CA GLU A 5 19.28 -53.89 -16.95
C GLU A 5 18.52 -52.64 -17.46
N ASP A 6 18.89 -51.44 -17.15
CA ASP A 6 20.15 -50.78 -17.32
C ASP A 6 20.29 -49.56 -16.44
N MET A 7 21.34 -49.48 -15.63
CA MET A 7 21.81 -48.24 -15.00
C MET A 7 23.01 -47.68 -15.78
N PRO A 8 23.06 -46.39 -16.05
CA PRO A 8 24.17 -45.82 -16.85
C PRO A 8 25.49 -45.85 -16.11
N LEU A 9 26.54 -46.17 -16.87
CA LEU A 9 27.93 -46.36 -16.48
C LEU A 9 28.68 -45.24 -15.74
N ALA A 10 28.04 -44.11 -15.51
CA ALA A 10 28.65 -42.94 -14.83
C ALA A 10 28.71 -43.05 -13.30
N ILE A 11 27.98 -44.00 -12.66
CA ILE A 11 27.92 -44.12 -11.20
C ILE A 11 28.94 -45.11 -10.65
N ARG A 12 29.61 -45.90 -11.51
CA ARG A 12 30.54 -46.96 -11.09
C ARG A 12 31.96 -46.51 -10.79
N LYS A 13 32.31 -45.23 -10.94
CA LYS A 13 33.70 -44.72 -10.72
C LYS A 13 33.93 -43.91 -9.46
N LYS A 14 33.01 -43.85 -8.53
CA LYS A 14 33.19 -43.03 -7.30
C LYS A 14 33.20 -43.85 -5.99
N ASN A 15 33.20 -45.17 -6.07
CA ASN A 15 33.23 -46.04 -4.84
C ASN A 15 34.45 -46.94 -4.73
N ALA A 16 35.62 -46.50 -5.18
CA ALA A 16 36.87 -47.17 -4.88
C ALA A 16 37.90 -46.12 -4.48
N ASN A 17 38.04 -45.91 -3.22
CA ASN A 17 39.23 -45.54 -2.45
C ASN A 17 38.82 -44.80 -1.15
N ASN A 18 38.79 -45.52 -0.08
CA ASN A 18 39.51 -45.27 1.15
C ASN A 18 39.08 -46.25 2.23
N SER A 19 39.87 -47.24 2.36
CA SER A 19 40.09 -47.96 3.60
C SER A 19 41.55 -47.71 4.00
N SER A 20 41.79 -47.32 5.21
CA SER A 20 42.85 -47.66 6.12
C SER A 20 43.03 -46.51 7.11
N ASP A 21 42.59 -46.69 8.30
CA ASP A 21 43.26 -47.16 9.51
C ASP A 21 44.23 -46.16 10.18
N HIS A 22 43.93 -45.99 11.45
CA HIS A 22 44.76 -45.85 12.66
C HIS A 22 45.17 -44.48 13.17
N SER A 23 44.71 -44.19 14.29
CA SER A 23 45.22 -44.23 15.68
C SER A 23 45.49 -42.84 16.30
N ASP A 24 44.97 -42.77 17.53
CA ASP A 24 45.20 -41.90 18.67
C ASP A 24 46.43 -41.01 18.68
N SER A 25 46.24 -39.78 19.12
CA SER A 25 46.90 -39.29 20.33
C SER A 25 46.60 -37.80 20.62
N ASP A 26 46.30 -37.55 21.87
CA ASP A 26 46.17 -36.25 22.53
C ASP A 26 47.37 -35.34 22.31
N SER A 27 47.13 -34.05 22.13
CA SER A 27 47.93 -33.02 22.85
C SER A 27 47.29 -31.63 22.64
N ASP A 28 47.10 -30.99 23.74
CA ASP A 28 46.75 -29.59 23.95
C ASP A 28 47.75 -28.61 23.28
N VAL A 29 47.27 -27.59 22.56
CA VAL A 29 47.93 -26.28 22.41
C VAL A 29 46.91 -25.21 22.00
N PRO A 30 47.05 -23.96 22.50
CA PRO A 30 46.00 -22.93 22.49
C PRO A 30 45.84 -22.16 21.18
N LEU A 31 44.59 -21.76 20.90
CA LEU A 31 44.13 -21.04 19.72
C LEU A 31 44.69 -19.64 19.55
N GLY A 32 45.56 -19.51 18.58
CA GLY A 32 45.93 -18.22 17.99
C GLY A 32 44.92 -17.77 16.92
N LYS A 33 44.54 -16.52 16.99
CA LYS A 33 43.64 -15.83 16.05
C LYS A 33 44.08 -16.03 14.58
N ARG A 34 43.32 -16.74 13.75
CA ARG A 34 43.50 -16.78 12.30
C ARG A 34 42.33 -16.07 11.65
N LYS A 35 42.63 -14.97 10.95
CA LYS A 35 41.77 -14.32 9.97
C LYS A 35 41.40 -15.32 8.85
N ARG A 36 40.15 -15.62 8.73
CA ARG A 36 39.62 -16.38 7.58
C ARG A 36 39.11 -15.43 6.51
N SER A 37 39.81 -15.37 5.39
CA SER A 37 39.26 -15.00 4.10
C SER A 37 38.57 -16.25 3.55
N ALA A 38 37.30 -16.35 3.62
CA ALA A 38 36.53 -17.39 2.95
C ALA A 38 35.64 -16.73 1.90
N ALA A 39 35.97 -16.98 0.64
CA ALA A 39 35.03 -16.83 -0.46
C ALA A 39 33.89 -17.81 -0.19
N ARG A 40 32.73 -17.31 0.20
CA ARG A 40 31.53 -18.09 0.44
C ARG A 40 30.63 -17.96 -0.79
N GLN A 41 30.48 -19.04 -1.52
CA GLN A 41 29.34 -19.24 -2.41
C GLN A 41 28.10 -19.25 -1.52
N VAL A 42 27.32 -18.19 -1.62
CA VAL A 42 26.00 -18.12 -1.00
C VAL A 42 25.09 -19.01 -1.84
N ILE A 43 24.74 -20.17 -1.28
CA ILE A 43 23.55 -20.89 -1.71
C ILE A 43 22.40 -20.01 -1.26
N LYS A 44 21.77 -19.33 -2.20
CA LYS A 44 20.51 -18.64 -1.94
C LYS A 44 19.45 -19.71 -1.76
N ASP A 45 19.03 -19.91 -0.54
CA ASP A 45 17.71 -20.45 -0.30
C ASP A 45 16.71 -19.45 -0.89
N ASP A 46 15.92 -19.91 -1.84
CA ASP A 46 14.82 -19.17 -2.44
C ASP A 46 13.70 -18.97 -1.39
N ASP A 47 14.00 -18.27 -0.30
CA ASP A 47 13.00 -17.59 0.47
C ASP A 47 12.62 -16.35 -0.35
N GLU A 48 11.85 -16.56 -1.41
CA GLU A 48 11.07 -15.52 -2.05
C GLU A 48 10.09 -14.99 -0.99
N ASP A 49 10.61 -14.14 -0.10
CA ASP A 49 9.74 -13.24 0.62
C ASP A 49 9.06 -12.38 -0.43
N ASP A 50 7.78 -12.64 -0.61
CA ASP A 50 6.83 -12.00 -1.51
C ASP A 50 6.57 -10.53 -1.07
N GLU A 51 7.65 -9.78 -0.88
CA GLU A 51 7.63 -8.37 -0.51
C GLU A 51 7.97 -7.43 -1.66
N SER A 52 7.82 -7.86 -2.89
CA SER A 52 7.90 -6.95 -4.03
C SER A 52 6.59 -6.26 -4.35
N ILE A 53 5.56 -6.39 -3.53
CA ILE A 53 4.47 -5.43 -3.51
C ILE A 53 4.89 -4.33 -2.55
N GLN A 54 5.80 -3.50 -2.99
CA GLN A 54 5.89 -2.14 -2.51
C GLN A 54 4.61 -1.45 -2.97
N ASN A 55 3.57 -1.59 -2.17
CA ASN A 55 2.65 -0.52 -2.08
C ASN A 55 3.48 0.63 -1.51
N SER A 56 3.65 1.65 -2.29
CA SER A 56 4.14 2.94 -1.87
C SER A 56 3.19 3.51 -0.81
N GLY A 57 3.32 3.02 0.38
CA GLY A 57 2.85 3.62 1.59
C GLY A 57 4.10 4.05 2.32
N SER A 58 4.61 5.20 1.98
CA SER A 58 5.64 5.85 2.74
C SER A 58 5.02 6.31 4.03
N ASP A 59 5.19 5.53 5.05
CA ASP A 59 5.17 6.08 6.39
C ASP A 59 6.53 5.78 7.00
N SER A 60 7.28 6.83 7.19
CA SER A 60 8.52 6.85 7.93
C SER A 60 8.23 6.51 9.39
N ASP A 61 8.39 5.23 9.72
CA ASP A 61 8.31 4.77 11.09
C ASP A 61 9.55 5.17 11.87
N LYS A 62 9.37 6.06 12.84
CA LYS A 62 10.37 6.34 13.87
C LYS A 62 10.12 5.51 15.10
N PRO A 63 11.16 4.88 15.66
CA PRO A 63 11.04 4.24 16.96
C PRO A 63 10.98 5.27 18.09
N LEU A 64 10.05 5.07 19.01
CA LEU A 64 9.91 5.81 20.26
C LEU A 64 11.12 5.55 21.18
N VAL A 65 12.02 6.50 21.29
CA VAL A 65 12.99 6.53 22.38
C VAL A 65 12.47 7.49 23.45
N LYS A 66 12.12 6.97 24.63
CA LYS A 66 11.92 7.77 25.84
C LYS A 66 13.25 8.40 26.26
N ARG A 67 13.37 9.70 26.15
CA ARG A 67 14.39 10.49 26.84
C ARG A 67 13.73 11.52 27.74
N THR A 68 14.14 11.50 28.98
CA THR A 68 13.90 12.50 30.04
C THR A 68 14.47 13.85 29.65
N ARG A 69 13.71 14.90 30.00
CA ARG A 69 13.95 16.33 29.71
C ARG A 69 15.24 16.89 30.33
N PRO A 70 15.76 18.00 29.73
CA PRO A 70 15.38 19.32 30.25
C PRO A 70 14.98 20.34 29.16
N ALA A 71 14.21 21.33 29.61
CA ALA A 71 13.55 22.34 28.83
C ALA A 71 14.48 23.37 28.20
N VAL A 72 14.37 23.59 26.89
CA VAL A 72 14.79 24.84 26.27
C VAL A 72 13.73 25.24 25.23
N ARG A 73 13.19 26.43 25.40
CA ARG A 73 12.24 27.10 24.50
C ARG A 73 12.83 27.21 23.10
N ARG A 74 12.19 26.63 22.10
CA ARG A 74 12.41 26.98 20.70
C ARG A 74 11.09 27.18 19.98
N LYS A 75 11.08 28.23 19.17
CA LYS A 75 9.97 28.67 18.31
C LYS A 75 9.63 27.57 17.33
N THR A 76 8.35 27.16 17.32
CA THR A 76 7.78 26.23 16.37
C THR A 76 7.56 26.95 15.05
N TYR A 77 8.25 26.51 14.03
CA TYR A 77 7.79 26.66 12.65
C TYR A 77 6.87 25.44 12.37
N GLN A 78 5.65 25.75 11.97
CA GLN A 78 4.74 24.74 11.45
C GLN A 78 5.24 24.32 10.08
N GLU A 79 5.73 23.09 9.96
CA GLU A 79 5.85 22.40 8.70
C GLU A 79 4.52 21.77 8.39
N ASP A 80 3.94 22.15 7.28
CA ASP A 80 2.76 21.53 6.73
C ASP A 80 3.14 20.12 6.25
N ASP A 81 2.61 19.08 6.91
CA ASP A 81 2.71 17.71 6.46
C ASP A 81 1.87 17.54 5.19
N ASP A 82 2.50 17.76 4.07
CA ASP A 82 2.04 17.19 2.81
C ASP A 82 2.37 15.70 2.86
N SER A 83 1.40 14.88 3.16
CA SER A 83 1.46 13.46 2.81
C SER A 83 1.23 13.35 1.31
N ASP A 84 2.21 13.79 0.53
CA ASP A 84 2.34 13.34 -0.84
C ASP A 84 2.72 11.85 -0.74
N ASP A 85 1.90 11.00 -1.32
CA ASP A 85 2.34 9.68 -1.74
C ASP A 85 3.60 9.90 -2.58
N ASP A 86 4.75 9.78 -1.93
CA ASP A 86 6.03 9.76 -2.61
C ASP A 86 6.04 8.48 -3.44
N ASP A 87 5.49 8.59 -4.64
CA ASP A 87 5.83 7.73 -5.76
C ASP A 87 7.31 8.05 -6.06
N ASP A 88 8.20 7.36 -5.35
CA ASP A 88 9.66 7.51 -5.38
C ASP A 88 10.23 7.12 -6.75
N GLY A 89 9.66 7.59 -7.80
CA GLY A 89 10.07 7.21 -9.15
C GLY A 89 10.17 8.32 -10.17
N ASP A 90 9.68 9.48 -9.89
CA ASP A 90 9.56 10.45 -10.98
C ASP A 90 10.46 11.68 -10.76
N TYR A 91 11.76 11.47 -10.99
CA TYR A 91 12.64 12.53 -11.43
C TYR A 91 12.33 12.84 -12.90
N ASN A 92 11.11 13.19 -13.20
CA ASN A 92 10.75 13.60 -14.54
C ASN A 92 10.79 15.13 -14.62
N SER A 93 11.96 15.64 -14.97
CA SER A 93 12.07 16.97 -15.53
C SER A 93 11.25 17.01 -16.82
N ASN A 94 10.07 17.61 -16.75
CA ASN A 94 9.26 17.91 -17.92
C ASN A 94 10.02 18.90 -18.84
N HIS A 95 10.81 18.38 -19.75
CA HIS A 95 11.22 19.14 -20.92
C HIS A 95 10.45 18.67 -22.15
N LYS A 96 9.62 19.58 -22.63
CA LYS A 96 8.95 19.47 -23.92
C LYS A 96 9.99 19.23 -25.02
N ASN A 97 9.95 18.09 -25.68
CA ASN A 97 10.59 17.88 -26.95
C ASN A 97 9.94 18.75 -28.01
N GLY A 98 10.55 19.89 -28.31
CA GLY A 98 10.29 20.58 -29.53
C GLY A 98 11.09 19.92 -30.65
N SER A 99 10.38 19.30 -31.59
CA SER A 99 10.96 18.80 -32.83
C SER A 99 11.59 19.95 -33.63
N ALA A 100 12.90 19.94 -33.71
CA ALA A 100 13.63 20.85 -34.59
C ALA A 100 13.67 20.29 -36.02
N SER A 101 12.92 20.86 -36.91
CA SER A 101 13.20 20.78 -38.34
C SER A 101 14.22 21.86 -38.70
N LYS A 102 15.34 21.38 -39.31
CA LYS A 102 16.40 22.21 -39.91
C LYS A 102 15.82 23.13 -40.98
N LYS A 103 16.16 24.40 -40.94
CA LYS A 103 16.69 25.13 -42.14
C LYS A 103 17.46 26.40 -41.75
N SER A 104 18.52 26.52 -42.40
CA SER A 104 19.62 27.48 -42.40
C SER A 104 19.26 28.92 -42.72
N LYS A 105 20.10 29.79 -42.20
CA LYS A 105 20.73 31.01 -42.77
C LYS A 105 20.24 32.38 -42.34
N ASP A 106 21.24 33.01 -41.81
CA ASP A 106 21.81 34.35 -42.01
C ASP A 106 21.15 35.58 -41.40
N SER A 107 22.00 36.19 -40.65
CA SER A 107 22.40 37.63 -40.61
C SER A 107 21.59 38.65 -39.79
N ASN A 108 22.40 39.18 -38.89
CA ASN A 108 22.55 40.61 -38.56
C ASN A 108 21.51 41.35 -37.70
N SER A 109 22.10 41.75 -36.61
CA SER A 109 22.25 43.14 -36.09
C SER A 109 21.08 43.79 -35.35
N SER A 110 21.53 44.26 -34.26
CA SER A 110 21.29 45.57 -33.60
C SER A 110 20.28 45.58 -32.47
N ASP A 111 20.86 45.75 -31.32
CA ASP A 111 20.64 46.82 -30.31
C ASP A 111 19.21 47.31 -30.10
N SER A 112 18.78 47.14 -28.88
CA SER A 112 18.53 48.31 -28.04
C SER A 112 18.14 47.94 -26.62
N ASP A 113 18.98 48.43 -25.74
CA ASP A 113 18.73 48.68 -24.32
C ASP A 113 17.33 49.23 -24.01
N VAL A 114 16.75 48.80 -22.93
CA VAL A 114 16.20 49.71 -21.94
C VAL A 114 16.33 49.16 -20.53
N ALA A 115 17.01 49.92 -19.77
CA ALA A 115 17.38 49.74 -18.39
C ALA A 115 16.28 50.01 -17.37
N LEU A 116 16.46 49.40 -16.21
CA LEU A 116 16.43 49.99 -14.89
C LEU A 116 15.12 50.56 -14.32
N ALA A 117 14.75 50.06 -13.15
CA ALA A 117 14.79 50.96 -11.99
C ALA A 117 14.78 50.18 -10.66
N LYS A 118 15.91 50.25 -9.99
CA LYS A 118 16.06 50.08 -8.54
C LYS A 118 15.32 51.19 -7.80
N ARG A 119 14.65 50.90 -6.69
CA ARG A 119 14.63 51.77 -5.52
C ARG A 119 14.53 51.03 -4.21
N LYS A 120 15.45 51.32 -3.36
CA LYS A 120 15.58 50.96 -1.92
C LYS A 120 15.08 52.19 -1.09
N PRO A 121 15.10 52.11 0.23
CA PRO A 121 13.91 52.17 1.09
C PRO A 121 13.91 53.46 1.96
N THR A 122 12.79 53.75 2.59
CA THR A 122 12.79 54.59 3.79
C THR A 122 11.76 54.13 4.81
N THR A 123 12.14 54.32 6.02
CA THR A 123 11.68 53.93 7.32
C THR A 123 10.38 54.61 7.79
N ASN A 124 9.78 53.95 8.79
CA ASN A 124 8.99 54.40 9.92
C ASN A 124 7.46 54.50 9.81
N GLY A 125 6.83 53.82 10.77
CA GLY A 125 5.57 54.25 11.33
C GLY A 125 4.67 53.11 11.83
N ASN A 126 4.53 53.00 13.12
CA ASN A 126 3.65 52.16 13.93
C ASN A 126 2.20 52.08 13.42
N GLY A 127 1.60 50.90 13.58
CA GLY A 127 0.17 50.71 13.47
C GLY A 127 -0.26 49.28 13.62
N ASP A 128 -0.75 48.92 14.77
CA ASP A 128 -1.39 47.63 15.10
C ASP A 128 -2.54 47.30 14.13
N ALA A 129 -2.46 46.14 13.48
CA ALA A 129 -3.63 45.47 12.97
C ALA A 129 -3.41 43.98 12.91
N LYS A 130 -4.12 43.26 13.72
CA LYS A 130 -4.28 41.79 13.77
C LYS A 130 -4.66 41.28 12.37
N ARG A 131 -3.80 40.48 11.79
CA ARG A 131 -4.08 39.75 10.56
C ARG A 131 -4.11 38.27 10.85
N THR A 132 -5.32 37.73 10.94
CA THR A 132 -5.62 36.30 10.91
C THR A 132 -5.21 35.74 9.55
N LYS A 133 -4.27 34.83 9.54
CA LYS A 133 -3.88 34.06 8.34
C LYS A 133 -4.84 32.87 8.21
N SER A 134 -5.59 32.88 7.13
CA SER A 134 -6.35 31.72 6.67
C SER A 134 -5.39 30.69 6.04
N ALA A 135 -5.48 29.46 6.49
CA ALA A 135 -4.76 28.31 5.95
C ALA A 135 -5.34 27.85 4.60
N PRO A 136 -4.54 27.36 3.67
CA PRO A 136 -5.03 26.78 2.44
C PRO A 136 -5.61 25.39 2.66
N LYS A 137 -6.76 25.12 2.05
CA LYS A 137 -7.52 23.90 2.12
C LYS A 137 -6.95 22.84 1.19
N TYR A 138 -6.68 21.67 1.72
CA TYR A 138 -6.46 20.46 0.95
C TYR A 138 -7.79 19.75 0.67
N LYS A 139 -7.96 19.33 -0.58
CA LYS A 139 -9.00 18.40 -1.01
C LYS A 139 -8.50 16.98 -0.83
N GLU A 140 -9.03 16.27 0.16
CA GLU A 140 -9.05 14.81 0.13
C GLU A 140 -10.20 14.38 -0.80
N GLU A 141 -9.87 13.74 -1.90
CA GLU A 141 -10.83 12.94 -2.64
C GLU A 141 -11.03 11.62 -1.90
N SER A 142 -11.91 11.62 -0.91
CA SER A 142 -12.52 10.37 -0.47
C SER A 142 -13.63 10.06 -1.46
N SER A 143 -13.53 8.94 -2.13
CA SER A 143 -14.61 8.33 -2.90
C SER A 143 -15.70 7.84 -1.96
N ASP A 144 -16.52 8.72 -1.47
CA ASP A 144 -17.81 8.40 -0.91
C ASP A 144 -18.85 9.06 -1.81
N SER A 145 -19.36 8.27 -2.73
CA SER A 145 -20.56 8.60 -3.49
C SER A 145 -21.77 8.51 -2.58
N ASP A 146 -22.06 9.57 -1.87
CA ASP A 146 -23.39 9.83 -1.36
C ASP A 146 -23.88 11.13 -2.02
N SER A 147 -24.58 10.94 -3.11
CA SER A 147 -25.34 11.97 -3.78
C SER A 147 -26.53 12.36 -2.93
N GLU A 148 -26.40 13.43 -2.17
CA GLU A 148 -27.58 14.17 -1.74
C GLU A 148 -28.11 14.96 -2.94
N MET A 149 -29.19 14.45 -3.54
CA MET A 149 -30.02 15.22 -4.44
C MET A 149 -31.08 15.98 -3.67
N PRO A 150 -31.23 17.27 -3.90
CA PRO A 150 -32.44 17.96 -3.46
C PRO A 150 -33.60 17.62 -4.39
N LEU A 151 -34.72 17.30 -3.76
CA LEU A 151 -36.01 17.04 -4.39
C LEU A 151 -36.49 18.18 -5.29
N ALA A 152 -36.76 17.92 -6.56
CA ALA A 152 -37.78 18.62 -7.29
C ALA A 152 -38.33 17.75 -8.43
N LYS A 153 -39.60 17.31 -8.24
CA LYS A 153 -40.69 17.10 -9.16
C LYS A 153 -40.56 16.24 -10.44
N LYS A 154 -41.27 15.15 -10.50
CA LYS A 154 -42.54 15.14 -11.32
C LYS A 154 -43.43 13.94 -11.03
N ALA A 155 -44.69 14.24 -11.06
CA ALA A 155 -45.83 13.44 -10.71
C ALA A 155 -46.30 12.48 -11.79
N SER A 156 -47.14 11.57 -11.31
CA SER A 156 -48.31 10.85 -11.94
C SER A 156 -47.94 9.48 -12.55
N ALA A 157 -48.72 8.43 -12.39
CA ALA A 157 -50.00 8.10 -11.84
C ALA A 157 -50.14 6.56 -11.77
N LYS A 158 -50.84 6.09 -10.72
CA LYS A 158 -51.84 5.00 -10.66
C LYS A 158 -51.61 3.70 -11.45
N LYS A 159 -51.74 2.49 -10.92
CA LYS A 159 -52.88 1.88 -10.15
C LYS A 159 -52.43 0.52 -9.60
N GLU A 160 -52.76 0.28 -8.35
CA GLU A 160 -53.59 -0.77 -7.74
C GLU A 160 -53.16 -2.23 -7.82
N ALA A 161 -52.98 -2.72 -6.61
CA ALA A 161 -52.94 -4.11 -6.15
C ALA A 161 -54.40 -4.73 -6.26
N PRO A 162 -54.62 -6.02 -5.99
CA PRO A 162 -54.49 -6.61 -4.69
C PRO A 162 -54.11 -8.12 -4.58
N ALA A 163 -53.74 -8.41 -3.36
CA ALA A 163 -53.62 -9.60 -2.59
C ALA A 163 -54.42 -10.87 -2.92
N LYS A 164 -53.87 -12.04 -2.66
CA LYS A 164 -54.15 -12.99 -1.57
C LYS A 164 -53.73 -14.42 -1.88
N LYS A 165 -53.04 -14.99 -0.88
CA LYS A 165 -53.20 -16.27 -0.17
C LYS A 165 -53.09 -17.60 -0.94
N ALA A 166 -52.09 -18.37 -0.53
CA ALA A 166 -52.04 -19.47 0.38
C ALA A 166 -52.03 -20.88 -0.19
N ALA A 167 -51.05 -21.60 0.25
CA ALA A 167 -51.06 -22.97 0.72
C ALA A 167 -50.92 -24.14 -0.25
N ALA A 168 -49.80 -24.82 -0.03
CA ALA A 168 -49.64 -26.22 0.33
C ALA A 168 -49.57 -27.32 -0.73
N LYS A 169 -48.48 -28.03 -0.58
CA LYS A 169 -48.30 -29.49 -0.59
C LYS A 169 -48.19 -30.27 -1.89
N VAL A 170 -47.02 -30.83 -2.06
CA VAL A 170 -46.62 -32.25 -2.02
C VAL A 170 -46.68 -33.10 -3.28
N LYS A 171 -45.50 -33.71 -3.50
CA LYS A 171 -45.14 -35.03 -4.06
C LYS A 171 -45.09 -35.23 -5.58
N VAL A 172 -43.87 -35.51 -6.01
CA VAL A 172 -43.20 -36.79 -6.29
C VAL A 172 -43.45 -37.39 -7.69
N GLU A 173 -42.35 -37.75 -8.29
CA GLU A 173 -42.00 -38.83 -9.21
C GLU A 173 -41.90 -38.52 -10.71
N SER A 174 -40.64 -38.63 -11.10
CA SER A 174 -40.01 -39.60 -12.03
C SER A 174 -40.50 -39.67 -13.50
N GLY A 175 -39.48 -39.67 -14.34
CA GLY A 175 -39.64 -40.41 -15.56
C GLY A 175 -39.07 -39.79 -16.81
N SER A 176 -37.84 -40.08 -17.04
CA SER A 176 -37.15 -40.56 -18.24
C SER A 176 -37.61 -40.20 -19.64
N SER A 177 -36.64 -39.82 -20.44
CA SER A 177 -36.27 -40.33 -21.73
C SER A 177 -36.77 -39.70 -23.02
N LYS A 178 -35.71 -39.32 -23.73
CA LYS A 178 -35.45 -39.56 -25.16
C LYS A 178 -36.11 -38.72 -26.27
N THR A 179 -35.15 -38.10 -26.97
CA THR A 179 -34.91 -38.06 -28.43
C THR A 179 -36.01 -37.58 -29.37
N SER A 180 -35.77 -36.59 -30.20
CA SER A 180 -35.30 -36.70 -31.61
C SER A 180 -35.62 -35.44 -32.42
N LYS A 181 -34.65 -35.02 -33.18
CA LYS A 181 -34.57 -34.43 -34.49
C LYS A 181 -35.88 -34.13 -35.29
N SER A 182 -35.89 -32.90 -35.88
CA SER A 182 -35.83 -32.70 -37.35
C SER A 182 -36.32 -31.29 -37.71
N THR A 183 -35.46 -30.53 -38.37
CA THR A 183 -35.50 -30.02 -39.76
C THR A 183 -36.83 -29.53 -40.32
N SER A 184 -36.89 -28.27 -40.77
CA SER A 184 -37.00 -27.79 -42.15
C SER A 184 -37.59 -26.37 -42.19
N LYS A 185 -36.89 -25.45 -42.79
CA LYS A 185 -37.11 -24.68 -44.04
C LYS A 185 -38.56 -24.25 -44.34
N SER A 186 -38.73 -22.90 -44.53
CA SER A 186 -38.88 -22.23 -45.83
C SER A 186 -39.57 -20.86 -45.68
N THR A 187 -38.97 -19.81 -46.17
CA THR A 187 -39.35 -18.90 -47.23
C THR A 187 -40.77 -18.27 -47.15
N SER A 188 -40.95 -16.98 -47.18
CA SER A 188 -40.89 -16.05 -48.26
C SER A 188 -41.64 -14.73 -47.96
N ASN A 189 -41.05 -13.64 -48.40
CA ASN A 189 -41.61 -12.50 -49.13
C ASN A 189 -42.89 -11.75 -48.70
N GLY A 190 -42.72 -10.43 -48.67
CA GLY A 190 -43.73 -9.53 -49.07
C GLY A 190 -43.65 -8.09 -48.55
N LYS A 191 -42.94 -7.27 -49.23
CA LYS A 191 -43.15 -5.90 -49.80
C LYS A 191 -44.01 -4.88 -49.05
N THR A 192 -43.35 -3.75 -48.83
CA THR A 192 -43.65 -2.32 -49.19
C THR A 192 -44.73 -1.57 -48.43
N ALA A 193 -44.34 -0.48 -47.86
CA ALA A 193 -44.70 0.87 -48.28
C ALA A 193 -44.01 1.97 -47.46
N THR A 194 -43.54 2.91 -48.16
CA THR A 194 -42.86 4.17 -47.87
C THR A 194 -43.70 5.17 -47.08
N SER A 195 -43.04 5.88 -46.12
CA SER A 195 -43.28 7.34 -46.01
C SER A 195 -42.08 8.06 -45.38
N LYS A 196 -41.68 9.10 -46.07
CA LYS A 196 -40.60 10.04 -45.72
C LYS A 196 -40.98 10.93 -44.52
N SER A 197 -40.06 11.19 -43.60
CA SER A 197 -39.88 12.54 -43.07
C SER A 197 -38.53 12.70 -42.36
N ARG A 198 -37.73 13.52 -42.94
CA ARG A 198 -36.94 14.64 -42.44
C ARG A 198 -35.91 14.41 -41.31
N VAL A 199 -34.67 14.38 -41.71
CA VAL A 199 -33.43 14.44 -40.97
C VAL A 199 -33.35 15.76 -40.17
N LYS A 200 -32.99 15.63 -38.89
CA LYS A 200 -32.30 16.67 -38.11
C LYS A 200 -31.07 16.02 -37.50
N SER A 201 -29.93 16.51 -37.92
CA SER A 201 -28.59 16.18 -37.44
C SER A 201 -28.37 16.75 -36.04
N GLU A 202 -28.00 15.89 -35.10
CA GLU A 202 -27.33 16.26 -33.85
C GLU A 202 -25.92 15.69 -33.85
N PRO A 203 -24.95 16.36 -33.19
CA PRO A 203 -23.53 16.00 -33.30
C PRO A 203 -23.17 14.80 -32.44
N GLU A 204 -22.34 13.96 -33.02
CA GLU A 204 -21.74 12.77 -32.40
C GLU A 204 -20.91 13.14 -31.17
N SER A 205 -21.24 12.56 -30.04
CA SER A 205 -20.39 12.46 -28.90
C SER A 205 -19.58 11.15 -29.02
N ASP A 206 -18.26 11.29 -29.04
CA ASP A 206 -17.30 10.19 -28.98
C ASP A 206 -17.55 9.30 -27.76
N THR A 207 -18.27 8.21 -27.98
CA THR A 207 -18.29 7.08 -27.06
C THR A 207 -17.37 6.00 -27.63
N LYS A 208 -16.25 5.74 -26.95
CA LYS A 208 -15.44 4.54 -27.17
C LYS A 208 -16.37 3.31 -27.21
N PRO A 209 -16.19 2.40 -28.16
CA PRO A 209 -17.03 1.20 -28.26
C PRO A 209 -16.82 0.36 -26.98
N LYS A 210 -17.91 0.12 -26.27
CA LYS A 210 -17.95 -0.94 -25.24
C LYS A 210 -17.78 -2.27 -25.96
N LYS A 211 -16.76 -3.04 -25.52
CA LYS A 211 -16.61 -4.45 -25.94
C LYS A 211 -17.94 -5.18 -25.76
N PRO A 212 -18.32 -6.07 -26.65
CA PRO A 212 -19.53 -6.86 -26.47
C PRO A 212 -19.40 -7.75 -25.23
N LYS A 213 -20.45 -7.80 -24.46
CA LYS A 213 -20.53 -8.50 -23.17
C LYS A 213 -20.08 -9.98 -23.22
N LYS A 214 -20.16 -10.58 -24.37
CA LYS A 214 -19.78 -11.96 -24.65
C LYS A 214 -18.25 -12.18 -24.69
N GLU A 215 -17.48 -11.18 -25.16
CA GLU A 215 -16.00 -11.25 -25.14
C GLU A 215 -15.46 -11.02 -23.71
N GLU A 216 -16.15 -10.24 -22.87
CA GLU A 216 -15.78 -10.06 -21.47
C GLU A 216 -16.04 -11.34 -20.65
N GLU A 217 -17.13 -12.06 -20.91
CA GLU A 217 -17.46 -13.34 -20.27
C GLU A 217 -16.49 -14.46 -20.71
N GLU A 218 -16.08 -14.53 -21.99
CA GLU A 218 -15.09 -15.49 -22.49
C GLU A 218 -13.65 -15.17 -21.98
N GLU A 219 -13.27 -13.88 -21.81
CA GLU A 219 -12.01 -13.49 -21.15
C GLU A 219 -12.02 -13.79 -19.64
N GLU A 220 -13.16 -13.74 -18.98
CA GLU A 220 -13.29 -14.10 -17.54
C GLU A 220 -13.17 -15.61 -17.32
N ASP A 221 -13.76 -16.45 -18.17
CA ASP A 221 -13.66 -17.90 -18.10
C ASP A 221 -12.24 -18.42 -18.38
N LEU A 222 -11.53 -17.84 -19.34
CA LEU A 222 -10.14 -18.16 -19.63
C LEU A 222 -9.19 -17.78 -18.48
N ASN A 223 -9.58 -16.80 -17.66
CA ASN A 223 -8.81 -16.35 -16.50
C ASN A 223 -9.10 -17.12 -15.21
N ALA A 224 -10.06 -18.05 -15.19
CA ALA A 224 -10.42 -18.84 -14.03
C ALA A 224 -9.50 -20.06 -13.85
N TRP A 225 -8.17 -19.83 -13.79
CA TRP A 225 -7.17 -20.88 -13.65
C TRP A 225 -7.39 -21.78 -12.42
N TRP A 226 -8.03 -21.27 -11.35
CA TRP A 226 -8.29 -22.00 -10.09
C TRP A 226 -9.40 -23.05 -10.20
N LEU A 227 -10.20 -23.03 -11.25
CA LEU A 227 -11.22 -24.06 -11.51
C LEU A 227 -10.64 -25.28 -12.23
N ASN A 228 -9.51 -25.15 -12.90
CA ASN A 228 -8.89 -26.18 -13.76
C ASN A 228 -7.55 -26.70 -13.21
N GLN A 229 -7.35 -26.70 -11.89
CA GLN A 229 -6.13 -27.21 -11.32
C GLN A 229 -6.11 -28.76 -11.37
N ASN A 230 -5.17 -29.30 -12.13
CA ASN A 230 -4.80 -30.71 -12.03
C ASN A 230 -3.80 -30.84 -10.85
N GLU A 231 -4.17 -31.59 -9.81
CA GLU A 231 -3.32 -31.82 -8.62
C GLU A 231 -1.99 -32.54 -8.93
N ASN A 232 -1.80 -33.02 -10.15
CA ASN A 232 -0.66 -33.83 -10.61
C ASN A 232 0.31 -33.09 -11.56
N GLU A 233 0.19 -31.77 -11.75
CA GLU A 233 1.16 -31.04 -12.56
C GLU A 233 2.49 -30.90 -11.83
N ASP A 234 3.58 -31.29 -12.53
CA ASP A 234 4.95 -31.07 -12.08
C ASP A 234 5.20 -29.56 -11.89
N ASP A 235 5.37 -29.15 -10.64
CA ASP A 235 5.57 -27.75 -10.26
C ASP A 235 6.95 -27.20 -10.67
N SER A 236 7.81 -28.03 -11.32
CA SER A 236 9.12 -27.62 -11.78
C SER A 236 9.05 -26.63 -12.96
N VAL A 237 8.08 -26.81 -13.88
CA VAL A 237 7.85 -25.92 -15.02
C VAL A 237 6.77 -24.91 -14.67
N LYS A 238 7.09 -23.63 -14.76
CA LYS A 238 6.19 -22.52 -14.39
C LYS A 238 5.38 -21.97 -15.54
N TRP A 239 5.88 -22.12 -16.75
CA TRP A 239 5.24 -21.64 -17.97
C TRP A 239 5.78 -22.37 -19.20
N THR A 240 4.98 -22.44 -20.24
CA THR A 240 5.38 -23.00 -21.55
C THR A 240 5.70 -21.90 -22.56
N SER A 241 5.01 -20.78 -22.49
CA SER A 241 5.28 -19.62 -23.34
C SER A 241 5.27 -18.33 -22.52
N LEU A 242 6.31 -17.50 -22.73
CA LEU A 242 6.50 -16.23 -22.03
C LEU A 242 6.96 -15.14 -22.98
N HIS A 243 6.16 -14.09 -23.14
CA HIS A 243 6.48 -12.95 -23.99
C HIS A 243 6.14 -11.63 -23.28
N HIS A 244 7.09 -10.69 -23.23
CA HIS A 244 6.91 -9.35 -22.71
C HIS A 244 7.82 -8.34 -23.42
N ASN A 245 7.56 -7.04 -23.25
CA ASN A 245 8.28 -5.98 -23.96
C ASN A 245 9.53 -5.46 -23.21
N GLY A 246 10.06 -6.24 -22.24
CA GLY A 246 11.23 -5.84 -21.46
C GLY A 246 10.86 -4.90 -20.31
N VAL A 247 11.75 -3.95 -20.00
CA VAL A 247 11.64 -3.03 -18.87
C VAL A 247 11.79 -1.60 -19.34
N PHE A 248 11.19 -0.66 -18.57
CA PHE A 248 11.29 0.76 -18.81
C PHE A 248 12.42 1.37 -17.96
N PHE A 249 13.36 2.07 -18.61
CA PHE A 249 14.45 2.77 -17.94
C PHE A 249 14.06 4.22 -17.63
N PRO A 250 14.52 4.77 -16.49
CA PRO A 250 14.37 6.19 -16.23
C PRO A 250 15.08 7.02 -17.30
N PRO A 251 14.53 8.18 -17.70
CA PRO A 251 15.14 9.05 -18.70
C PRO A 251 16.54 9.48 -18.26
N GLU A 252 17.37 9.85 -19.22
CA GLU A 252 18.68 10.41 -18.94
C GLU A 252 18.56 11.74 -18.19
N TYR A 253 19.57 12.04 -17.37
CA TYR A 253 19.62 13.27 -16.62
C TYR A 253 19.80 14.47 -17.56
N ILE A 254 18.97 15.48 -17.38
CA ILE A 254 19.10 16.78 -18.07
C ILE A 254 19.55 17.79 -17.02
N PRO A 255 20.75 18.37 -17.17
CA PRO A 255 21.24 19.33 -16.21
C PRO A 255 20.33 20.55 -16.07
N HIS A 256 20.01 20.92 -14.82
CA HIS A 256 19.22 22.12 -14.53
C HIS A 256 20.08 23.39 -14.40
N GLY A 257 21.44 23.25 -14.36
CA GLY A 257 22.38 24.35 -14.33
C GLY A 257 22.43 25.16 -13.03
N VAL A 258 21.71 24.73 -11.98
CA VAL A 258 21.73 25.40 -10.67
C VAL A 258 23.02 25.07 -9.94
N LYS A 259 23.76 26.10 -9.58
CA LYS A 259 25.09 25.96 -8.97
C LYS A 259 24.99 25.76 -7.45
N MET A 260 25.63 24.72 -6.95
CA MET A 260 25.89 24.64 -5.50
C MET A 260 26.97 25.65 -5.10
N LYS A 261 27.08 25.97 -3.81
CA LYS A 261 28.17 26.79 -3.29
C LYS A 261 29.17 25.93 -2.53
N TYR A 262 30.44 26.21 -2.71
CA TYR A 262 31.54 25.64 -1.94
C TYR A 262 32.40 26.78 -1.39
N GLU A 263 32.63 26.80 -0.07
CA GLU A 263 33.26 27.93 0.63
C GLU A 263 32.62 29.29 0.29
N GLY A 264 31.30 29.31 0.15
CA GLY A 264 30.52 30.51 -0.20
C GLY A 264 30.53 30.91 -1.68
N LYS A 265 31.34 30.26 -2.52
CA LYS A 265 31.45 30.55 -3.95
C LYS A 265 30.61 29.57 -4.76
N ALA A 266 29.81 30.07 -5.70
CA ALA A 266 29.04 29.26 -6.62
C ALA A 266 29.97 28.51 -7.59
N ILE A 267 29.87 27.18 -7.64
CA ILE A 267 30.65 26.32 -8.51
C ILE A 267 29.79 25.66 -9.58
N THR A 268 30.35 25.48 -10.77
CA THR A 268 29.72 24.73 -11.86
C THR A 268 30.15 23.28 -11.77
N LEU A 269 29.19 22.36 -11.80
CA LEU A 269 29.39 20.92 -11.74
C LEU A 269 29.25 20.32 -13.14
N ALA A 270 29.98 19.24 -13.41
CA ALA A 270 29.70 18.40 -14.56
C ALA A 270 28.32 17.74 -14.42
N PRO A 271 27.61 17.41 -15.51
CA PRO A 271 26.24 16.87 -15.45
C PRO A 271 26.06 15.70 -14.48
N GLU A 272 26.95 14.72 -14.49
CA GLU A 272 26.89 13.58 -13.58
C GLU A 272 27.11 13.96 -12.11
N VAL A 273 27.96 14.98 -11.85
CA VAL A 273 28.21 15.47 -10.49
C VAL A 273 27.05 16.31 -10.01
N GLU A 274 26.44 17.10 -10.93
CA GLU A 274 25.24 17.89 -10.66
C GLU A 274 24.04 16.99 -10.31
N GLU A 275 23.82 15.90 -11.05
CA GLU A 275 22.79 14.91 -10.74
C GLU A 275 22.92 14.40 -9.30
N VAL A 276 24.13 13.97 -8.89
CA VAL A 276 24.36 13.43 -7.54
C VAL A 276 24.23 14.52 -6.46
N ALA A 277 24.70 15.74 -6.72
CA ALA A 277 24.49 16.87 -5.82
C ALA A 277 23.01 17.18 -5.63
N SER A 278 22.23 17.03 -6.70
CA SER A 278 20.78 17.27 -6.73
C SER A 278 20.01 16.26 -5.86
N PHE A 279 20.45 14.99 -5.81
CA PHE A 279 19.83 14.02 -4.91
C PHE A 279 19.91 14.44 -3.46
N PHE A 280 21.05 14.97 -3.01
CA PHE A 280 21.20 15.48 -1.66
C PHE A 280 20.47 16.80 -1.47
N GLY A 281 20.56 17.72 -2.44
CA GLY A 281 19.88 19.01 -2.42
C GLY A 281 18.36 18.87 -2.25
N ALA A 282 17.73 17.94 -2.96
CA ALA A 282 16.30 17.66 -2.84
C ALA A 282 15.87 17.18 -1.44
N MET A 283 16.82 16.63 -0.64
CA MET A 283 16.58 16.06 0.68
C MET A 283 17.15 16.90 1.85
N LEU A 284 17.61 18.13 1.59
CA LEU A 284 18.39 18.93 2.53
C LEU A 284 17.74 19.11 3.91
N HIS A 285 16.42 19.24 3.99
CA HIS A 285 15.68 19.43 5.25
C HIS A 285 14.90 18.19 5.70
N THR A 286 15.35 17.03 5.26
CA THR A 286 14.78 15.75 5.72
C THR A 286 15.66 15.15 6.82
N GLU A 287 15.09 14.27 7.63
CA GLU A 287 15.81 13.51 8.66
C GLU A 287 16.98 12.69 8.11
N HIS A 288 16.91 12.28 6.84
CA HIS A 288 18.02 11.62 6.18
C HIS A 288 19.22 12.53 6.06
N ALA A 289 19.02 13.79 5.67
CA ALA A 289 20.11 14.76 5.57
C ALA A 289 20.71 15.15 6.93
N GLU A 290 20.00 14.94 8.04
CA GLU A 290 20.52 15.13 9.41
C GLU A 290 21.34 13.94 9.91
N ASN A 291 21.16 12.75 9.34
CA ASN A 291 21.85 11.53 9.75
C ASN A 291 23.34 11.59 9.39
N PRO A 292 24.28 11.45 10.37
CA PRO A 292 25.72 11.50 10.12
C PRO A 292 26.19 10.45 9.12
N THR A 293 25.76 9.19 9.27
CA THR A 293 26.14 8.09 8.35
C THR A 293 25.68 8.37 6.92
N PHE A 294 24.48 8.96 6.76
CA PHE A 294 23.97 9.34 5.46
C PHE A 294 24.85 10.41 4.80
N ARG A 295 25.25 11.45 5.55
CA ARG A 295 26.12 12.51 5.06
C ARG A 295 27.51 12.00 4.68
N GLU A 296 28.09 11.15 5.52
CA GLU A 296 29.43 10.57 5.30
C GLU A 296 29.45 9.71 4.03
N ASN A 297 28.50 8.79 3.89
CA ASN A 297 28.39 7.91 2.74
C ASN A 297 28.15 8.72 1.45
N PHE A 298 27.18 9.65 1.49
CA PHE A 298 26.93 10.56 0.37
C PHE A 298 28.18 11.31 -0.02
N PHE A 299 28.86 11.95 0.94
CA PHE A 299 30.03 12.79 0.67
C PHE A 299 31.20 11.97 0.13
N LYS A 300 31.39 10.76 0.61
CA LYS A 300 32.40 9.82 0.10
C LYS A 300 32.22 9.55 -1.39
N ASP A 301 30.99 9.24 -1.82
CA ASP A 301 30.69 8.94 -3.22
C ASP A 301 30.69 10.22 -4.09
N PHE A 302 30.10 11.29 -3.59
CA PHE A 302 30.05 12.59 -4.26
C PHE A 302 31.45 13.18 -4.50
N SER A 303 32.32 13.21 -3.47
CA SER A 303 33.67 13.74 -3.61
C SER A 303 34.54 12.91 -4.56
N LYS A 304 34.37 11.57 -4.53
CA LYS A 304 35.04 10.66 -5.49
C LYS A 304 34.61 10.94 -6.93
N LEU A 305 33.29 11.18 -7.15
CA LEU A 305 32.79 11.53 -8.48
C LEU A 305 33.26 12.92 -8.93
N ALA A 306 33.18 13.93 -8.06
CA ALA A 306 33.69 15.28 -8.35
C ALA A 306 35.16 15.30 -8.73
N LYS A 307 35.99 14.52 -8.03
CA LYS A 307 37.41 14.33 -8.34
C LYS A 307 37.62 13.68 -9.72
N ARG A 308 36.82 12.65 -10.05
CA ARG A 308 36.88 12.00 -11.39
C ARG A 308 36.60 13.00 -12.51
N HIS A 309 35.65 13.90 -12.33
CA HIS A 309 35.30 14.94 -13.28
C HIS A 309 36.14 16.23 -13.14
N LYS A 310 37.20 16.22 -12.35
CA LYS A 310 38.12 17.34 -12.14
C LYS A 310 37.44 18.66 -11.76
N THR A 311 36.42 18.57 -10.89
CA THR A 311 35.68 19.75 -10.39
C THR A 311 36.60 20.73 -9.70
N VAL A 312 36.51 22.01 -10.05
CA VAL A 312 37.30 23.10 -9.48
C VAL A 312 36.41 24.10 -8.76
N PRO A 313 36.72 24.44 -7.47
CA PRO A 313 37.79 23.92 -6.64
C PRO A 313 37.57 22.46 -6.22
N GLU A 314 38.62 21.77 -5.82
CA GLU A 314 38.49 20.39 -5.32
C GLU A 314 37.66 20.34 -4.04
N ILE A 315 36.62 19.52 -4.04
CA ILE A 315 35.64 19.40 -2.94
C ILE A 315 36.18 18.43 -1.87
N LYS A 316 36.75 18.97 -0.78
CA LYS A 316 37.43 18.19 0.29
C LYS A 316 36.61 18.03 1.56
N SER A 317 35.62 18.88 1.81
CA SER A 317 34.86 18.88 3.07
C SER A 317 33.39 19.09 2.82
N PHE A 318 32.57 18.22 3.42
CA PHE A 318 31.11 18.33 3.38
C PHE A 318 30.61 19.64 4.01
N SER A 319 31.22 20.04 5.15
CA SER A 319 30.79 21.25 5.89
C SER A 319 30.94 22.56 5.11
N LYS A 320 31.72 22.54 4.01
CA LYS A 320 31.92 23.69 3.12
C LYS A 320 30.96 23.70 1.91
N CYS A 321 30.16 22.63 1.76
CA CYS A 321 29.16 22.51 0.70
C CYS A 321 27.83 23.12 1.14
N ASP A 322 27.26 23.97 0.30
CA ASP A 322 25.91 24.53 0.46
C ASP A 322 25.06 24.13 -0.74
N PHE A 323 24.05 23.26 -0.47
CA PHE A 323 23.10 22.74 -1.44
C PHE A 323 21.77 23.51 -1.43
N THR A 324 21.65 24.60 -0.66
CA THR A 324 20.43 25.40 -0.54
C THR A 324 19.90 25.87 -1.89
N PRO A 325 20.73 26.36 -2.86
CA PRO A 325 20.18 26.76 -4.16
C PRO A 325 19.49 25.62 -4.94
N MET A 326 20.01 24.39 -4.80
CA MET A 326 19.39 23.22 -5.43
C MET A 326 18.07 22.85 -4.72
N TYR A 327 18.03 22.92 -3.40
CA TYR A 327 16.80 22.72 -2.64
C TYR A 327 15.70 23.71 -3.04
N GLU A 328 16.04 25.00 -3.15
CA GLU A 328 15.10 26.03 -3.58
C GLU A 328 14.55 25.76 -5.00
N TYR A 329 15.40 25.29 -5.90
CA TYR A 329 14.99 24.86 -7.24
C TYR A 329 13.94 23.74 -7.19
N PHE A 330 14.18 22.68 -6.40
CA PHE A 330 13.23 21.57 -6.25
C PHE A 330 11.95 21.96 -5.54
N GLN A 331 12.01 22.92 -4.60
CA GLN A 331 10.80 23.46 -4.00
C GLN A 331 9.95 24.21 -5.03
N ALA A 332 10.57 25.06 -5.85
CA ALA A 332 9.87 25.74 -6.93
C ALA A 332 9.25 24.75 -7.95
N GLU A 333 9.97 23.65 -8.26
CA GLU A 333 9.46 22.59 -9.12
C GLU A 333 8.25 21.86 -8.50
N ARG A 334 8.29 21.56 -7.19
CA ARG A 334 7.15 20.96 -6.47
C ARG A 334 5.94 21.88 -6.47
N GLU A 335 6.12 23.18 -6.25
CA GLU A 335 5.05 24.16 -6.32
C GLU A 335 4.46 24.26 -7.74
N MET A 336 5.30 24.21 -8.77
CA MET A 336 4.86 24.16 -10.16
C MET A 336 4.04 22.87 -10.43
N LYS A 337 4.47 21.70 -9.96
CA LYS A 337 3.70 20.45 -10.08
C LYS A 337 2.34 20.55 -9.38
N LYS A 338 2.27 21.17 -8.18
CA LYS A 338 1.01 21.39 -7.45
C LYS A 338 0.06 22.33 -8.21
N SER A 339 0.57 23.36 -8.85
CA SER A 339 -0.21 24.35 -9.60
C SER A 339 -0.64 23.93 -11.00
N MET A 340 -0.21 22.75 -11.48
CA MET A 340 -0.58 22.22 -12.80
C MET A 340 -2.08 22.20 -13.01
N THR A 341 -2.51 22.54 -14.23
CA THR A 341 -3.92 22.47 -14.64
C THR A 341 -4.43 21.03 -14.72
N LYS A 342 -5.74 20.88 -14.77
CA LYS A 342 -6.38 19.56 -14.90
C LYS A 342 -5.99 18.89 -16.23
N GLU A 343 -5.85 19.68 -17.32
CA GLU A 343 -5.45 19.20 -18.64
C GLU A 343 -4.01 18.66 -18.62
N GLN A 344 -3.08 19.39 -17.98
CA GLN A 344 -1.69 18.97 -17.83
C GLN A 344 -1.58 17.68 -17.02
N LYS A 345 -2.32 17.57 -15.89
CA LYS A 345 -2.38 16.35 -15.09
C LYS A 345 -2.98 15.18 -15.88
N GLN A 346 -3.97 15.47 -16.75
CA GLN A 346 -4.57 14.44 -17.60
C GLN A 346 -3.58 13.96 -18.67
N SER A 347 -2.83 14.87 -19.34
CA SER A 347 -1.79 14.50 -20.31
C SER A 347 -0.72 13.59 -19.70
N LEU A 348 -0.21 13.93 -18.50
CA LEU A 348 0.74 13.07 -17.77
C LEU A 348 0.16 11.70 -17.43
N LYS A 349 -1.13 11.65 -17.09
CA LYS A 349 -1.81 10.37 -16.85
C LYS A 349 -1.92 9.54 -18.13
N GLU A 350 -2.17 10.16 -19.27
CA GLU A 350 -2.23 9.50 -20.58
C GLU A 350 -0.85 8.96 -20.99
N GLU A 351 0.22 9.73 -20.78
CA GLU A 351 1.59 9.27 -20.99
C GLU A 351 1.92 8.06 -20.11
N LYS A 352 1.55 8.12 -18.81
CA LYS A 352 1.74 7.01 -17.87
C LYS A 352 0.96 5.76 -18.32
N LEU A 353 -0.27 5.93 -18.81
CA LEU A 353 -1.08 4.83 -19.35
C LEU A 353 -0.48 4.21 -20.61
N ALA A 354 0.06 5.01 -21.51
CA ALA A 354 0.74 4.52 -22.71
C ALA A 354 1.97 3.67 -22.37
N LEU A 355 2.77 4.10 -21.38
CA LEU A 355 3.90 3.30 -20.88
C LEU A 355 3.42 2.01 -20.21
N GLU A 356 2.32 2.06 -19.47
CA GLU A 356 1.71 0.88 -18.82
C GLU A 356 1.17 -0.09 -19.87
N GLU A 357 0.62 0.39 -20.97
CA GLU A 357 0.18 -0.45 -22.09
C GLU A 357 1.38 -1.09 -22.81
N GLN A 358 2.48 -0.39 -22.96
CA GLN A 358 3.68 -0.90 -23.66
C GLN A 358 4.46 -1.92 -22.83
N TYR A 359 4.75 -1.64 -21.55
CA TYR A 359 5.65 -2.44 -20.70
C TYR A 359 4.92 -3.21 -19.59
N GLY A 360 3.70 -2.82 -19.26
CA GLY A 360 2.92 -3.39 -18.17
C GLY A 360 2.11 -4.63 -18.56
N ILE A 361 2.35 -5.20 -19.75
CA ILE A 361 1.64 -6.37 -20.28
C ILE A 361 2.66 -7.46 -20.61
N CYS A 362 2.31 -8.68 -20.20
CA CYS A 362 3.01 -9.92 -20.50
C CYS A 362 2.00 -10.93 -21.06
N TYR A 363 2.42 -11.77 -21.97
CA TYR A 363 1.66 -12.91 -22.46
C TYR A 363 2.29 -14.19 -21.92
N LEU A 364 1.53 -14.88 -21.07
CA LEU A 364 1.94 -16.10 -20.41
C LEU A 364 0.96 -17.22 -20.81
N ASP A 365 1.45 -18.25 -21.49
CA ASP A 365 0.65 -19.38 -21.96
C ASP A 365 -0.63 -18.94 -22.68
N GLY A 366 -0.48 -17.95 -23.58
CA GLY A 366 -1.58 -17.33 -24.33
C GLY A 366 -2.47 -16.36 -23.54
N ARG A 367 -2.28 -16.21 -22.23
CA ARG A 367 -3.04 -15.31 -21.36
C ARG A 367 -2.37 -13.95 -21.27
N LYS A 368 -3.19 -12.89 -21.28
CA LYS A 368 -2.73 -11.52 -21.08
C LYS A 368 -2.61 -11.21 -19.60
N GLU A 369 -1.40 -11.16 -19.09
CA GLU A 369 -1.09 -10.91 -17.69
C GLU A 369 -0.49 -9.51 -17.49
N LYS A 370 -0.67 -8.93 -16.30
CA LYS A 370 -0.03 -7.66 -15.96
C LYS A 370 1.36 -7.88 -15.38
N VAL A 371 2.30 -7.01 -15.76
CA VAL A 371 3.63 -6.91 -15.13
C VAL A 371 3.52 -6.03 -13.88
N GLY A 372 4.15 -6.43 -12.79
CA GLY A 372 4.10 -5.71 -11.53
C GLY A 372 4.95 -4.44 -11.53
N ASN A 373 6.24 -4.63 -11.62
CA ASN A 373 7.24 -3.56 -11.45
C ASN A 373 8.15 -3.43 -12.70
N PHE A 374 7.57 -3.13 -13.83
CA PHE A 374 8.32 -3.02 -15.10
C PHE A 374 9.29 -1.84 -15.18
N ARG A 375 9.22 -0.89 -14.26
CA ARG A 375 10.08 0.29 -14.23
C ARG A 375 11.37 -0.03 -13.47
N ILE A 376 12.51 0.24 -14.10
CA ILE A 376 13.81 0.22 -13.41
C ILE A 376 13.83 1.40 -12.42
N GLU A 377 14.32 1.13 -11.22
CA GLU A 377 14.48 2.17 -10.19
C GLU A 377 15.45 3.27 -10.65
N PRO A 378 15.09 4.55 -10.48
CA PRO A 378 15.99 5.65 -10.85
C PRO A 378 17.25 5.67 -9.99
N PRO A 379 18.33 6.33 -10.44
CA PRO A 379 19.49 6.62 -9.60
C PRO A 379 19.09 7.53 -8.45
N GLY A 380 19.85 7.50 -7.35
CA GLY A 380 19.55 8.32 -6.18
C GLY A 380 20.44 7.99 -5.00
N LEU A 381 20.06 8.40 -3.80
CA LEU A 381 20.74 8.03 -2.57
C LEU A 381 19.99 6.91 -1.85
N PHE A 382 20.73 5.88 -1.45
CA PHE A 382 20.14 4.75 -0.75
C PHE A 382 19.60 5.17 0.61
N ARG A 383 18.32 4.91 0.85
CA ARG A 383 17.63 5.18 2.11
C ARG A 383 17.41 3.87 2.85
N GLY A 384 18.39 3.47 3.66
CA GLY A 384 18.28 2.27 4.48
C GLY A 384 17.31 2.48 5.65
N ARG A 385 16.57 1.43 6.02
CA ARG A 385 15.72 1.46 7.21
C ARG A 385 16.56 1.33 8.49
N GLY A 386 16.15 2.01 9.55
CA GLY A 386 16.85 2.00 10.82
C GLY A 386 18.28 2.53 10.72
N LYS A 387 19.22 1.86 11.38
CA LYS A 387 20.65 2.20 11.37
C LYS A 387 21.42 1.44 10.28
N HIS A 388 20.91 1.43 9.04
CA HIS A 388 21.60 0.73 7.96
C HIS A 388 22.96 1.39 7.64
N PRO A 389 24.09 0.62 7.62
CA PRO A 389 25.43 1.21 7.47
C PRO A 389 25.67 1.87 6.11
N LYS A 390 24.98 1.42 5.06
CA LYS A 390 25.11 1.96 3.68
C LYS A 390 24.12 3.10 3.37
N THR A 391 23.34 3.58 4.36
CA THR A 391 22.42 4.70 4.12
C THR A 391 23.18 5.93 3.61
N GLY A 392 22.70 6.58 2.55
CA GLY A 392 23.38 7.71 1.89
C GLY A 392 24.32 7.32 0.75
N CYS A 393 24.64 6.03 0.55
CA CYS A 393 25.44 5.59 -0.60
C CYS A 393 24.73 5.87 -1.92
N LEU A 394 25.54 6.16 -2.96
CA LEU A 394 25.01 6.44 -4.30
C LEU A 394 24.50 5.17 -4.97
N LYS A 395 23.23 5.16 -5.29
CA LYS A 395 22.58 4.18 -6.15
C LYS A 395 22.76 4.60 -7.60
N LEU A 396 23.54 3.82 -8.34
CA LEU A 396 23.89 4.12 -9.72
C LEU A 396 22.71 3.86 -10.66
N ARG A 397 22.68 4.58 -11.78
CA ARG A 397 21.78 4.34 -12.91
C ARG A 397 22.03 2.95 -13.47
N VAL A 398 20.98 2.12 -13.55
CA VAL A 398 21.06 0.79 -14.17
C VAL A 398 21.07 0.96 -15.68
N GLN A 399 22.05 0.32 -16.33
CA GLN A 399 22.18 0.32 -17.78
C GLN A 399 21.59 -0.97 -18.38
N PRO A 400 21.07 -0.94 -19.62
CA PRO A 400 20.54 -2.12 -20.30
C PRO A 400 21.51 -3.31 -20.33
N GLU A 401 22.83 -3.05 -20.37
CA GLU A 401 23.91 -4.05 -20.35
C GLU A 401 24.03 -4.80 -19.00
N GLN A 402 23.28 -4.36 -17.99
CA GLN A 402 23.21 -5.03 -16.68
C GLN A 402 21.97 -5.91 -16.54
N VAL A 403 20.99 -5.76 -17.45
CA VAL A 403 19.68 -6.41 -17.34
C VAL A 403 19.64 -7.69 -18.15
N THR A 404 19.29 -8.78 -17.49
CA THR A 404 18.99 -10.09 -18.10
C THR A 404 17.48 -10.24 -18.24
N LEU A 405 17.00 -10.65 -19.40
CA LEU A 405 15.59 -10.95 -19.68
C LEU A 405 15.35 -12.46 -19.71
N ASN A 406 14.19 -12.89 -19.23
CA ASN A 406 13.69 -14.26 -19.34
C ASN A 406 12.49 -14.30 -20.29
N LEU A 407 12.59 -15.06 -21.36
CA LEU A 407 11.60 -15.17 -22.44
C LEU A 407 11.55 -16.59 -22.95
N SER A 408 10.43 -17.03 -23.55
CA SER A 408 10.42 -18.29 -24.32
C SER A 408 11.29 -18.18 -25.56
N LYS A 409 11.75 -19.32 -26.07
CA LYS A 409 12.68 -19.39 -27.22
C LYS A 409 12.11 -18.75 -28.49
N ASP A 410 10.81 -18.91 -28.69
CA ASP A 410 10.07 -18.44 -29.86
C ASP A 410 9.54 -16.98 -29.71
N ALA A 411 9.73 -16.39 -28.54
CA ALA A 411 9.29 -15.02 -28.31
C ALA A 411 10.19 -13.98 -28.99
N PRO A 412 9.63 -12.95 -29.61
CA PRO A 412 10.41 -11.86 -30.16
C PRO A 412 11.18 -11.13 -29.04
N VAL A 413 12.48 -10.99 -29.23
CA VAL A 413 13.35 -10.29 -28.28
C VAL A 413 13.04 -8.79 -28.28
N PRO A 414 12.69 -8.17 -27.13
CA PRO A 414 12.44 -6.75 -27.04
C PRO A 414 13.66 -5.93 -27.45
N LYS A 415 13.44 -4.85 -28.20
CA LYS A 415 14.53 -3.94 -28.57
C LYS A 415 15.04 -3.20 -27.32
N ALA A 416 16.35 -3.25 -27.11
CA ALA A 416 16.99 -2.41 -26.10
C ALA A 416 16.89 -0.93 -26.49
N PRO A 417 17.05 0.03 -25.56
CA PRO A 417 17.18 1.45 -25.87
C PRO A 417 18.24 1.71 -26.94
N ALA A 418 18.10 2.80 -27.70
CA ALA A 418 19.01 3.11 -28.80
C ALA A 418 20.47 3.17 -28.32
N GLY A 419 21.36 2.48 -29.03
CA GLY A 419 22.77 2.41 -28.69
C GLY A 419 23.17 1.39 -27.63
N HIS A 420 22.22 0.67 -27.07
CA HIS A 420 22.39 -0.28 -25.98
C HIS A 420 22.02 -1.72 -26.39
N LYS A 421 22.42 -2.69 -25.59
CA LYS A 421 22.07 -4.11 -25.72
C LYS A 421 21.75 -4.70 -24.34
N TRP A 422 20.93 -5.76 -24.32
CA TRP A 422 20.70 -6.51 -23.09
C TRP A 422 21.94 -7.28 -22.65
N ALA A 423 22.14 -7.42 -21.33
CA ALA A 423 23.23 -8.24 -20.79
C ALA A 423 23.14 -9.69 -21.28
N LYS A 424 21.95 -10.26 -21.17
CA LYS A 424 21.67 -11.66 -21.53
C LYS A 424 20.19 -11.87 -21.78
N ILE A 425 19.87 -12.78 -22.70
CA ILE A 425 18.53 -13.36 -22.83
C ILE A 425 18.63 -14.82 -22.40
N VAL A 426 17.76 -15.22 -21.47
CA VAL A 426 17.66 -16.60 -20.97
C VAL A 426 16.28 -17.18 -21.27
N HIS A 427 16.18 -18.49 -21.29
CA HIS A 427 14.98 -19.27 -21.54
C HIS A 427 14.84 -20.28 -20.38
N ASP A 428 14.46 -19.77 -19.21
CA ASP A 428 14.35 -20.56 -17.99
C ASP A 428 12.88 -20.60 -17.55
N ASP A 429 12.20 -21.67 -17.92
CA ASP A 429 10.79 -21.94 -17.65
C ASP A 429 10.52 -22.41 -16.21
N THR A 430 11.58 -22.64 -15.44
CA THR A 430 11.49 -22.97 -14.00
C THR A 430 11.39 -21.73 -13.12
N LYS A 431 11.55 -20.54 -13.71
CA LYS A 431 11.56 -19.27 -13.00
C LYS A 431 10.37 -18.39 -13.38
N THR A 432 9.91 -17.60 -12.42
CA THR A 432 8.75 -16.70 -12.59
C THR A 432 9.12 -15.24 -12.85
N TRP A 433 10.41 -14.88 -12.74
CA TRP A 433 10.85 -13.52 -13.02
C TRP A 433 10.96 -13.26 -14.53
N LEU A 434 10.69 -12.00 -14.92
CA LEU A 434 10.73 -11.53 -16.31
C LEU A 434 12.06 -10.86 -16.67
N ALA A 435 12.62 -10.12 -15.72
CA ALA A 435 13.91 -9.45 -15.86
C ALA A 435 14.65 -9.42 -14.53
N THR A 436 15.99 -9.33 -14.58
CA THR A 436 16.82 -9.29 -13.38
C THR A 436 18.11 -8.50 -13.61
N TRP A 437 18.60 -7.83 -12.54
CA TRP A 437 19.88 -7.13 -12.52
C TRP A 437 20.45 -7.08 -11.10
N LYS A 438 21.72 -6.74 -10.96
CA LYS A 438 22.37 -6.50 -9.67
C LYS A 438 22.41 -5.03 -9.34
N GLU A 439 21.98 -4.66 -8.14
CA GLU A 439 22.12 -3.33 -7.58
C GLU A 439 23.52 -3.14 -7.00
N ASN A 440 24.07 -1.93 -7.16
CA ASN A 440 25.45 -1.64 -6.75
C ASN A 440 25.66 -1.42 -5.23
N VAL A 441 24.63 -1.05 -4.48
CA VAL A 441 24.78 -0.69 -3.06
C VAL A 441 24.90 -1.94 -2.18
N ASN A 442 23.95 -2.88 -2.31
CA ASN A 442 23.89 -4.09 -1.49
C ASN A 442 24.29 -5.36 -2.25
N ASP A 443 24.70 -5.24 -3.51
CA ASP A 443 24.93 -6.37 -4.42
C ASP A 443 23.72 -7.31 -4.54
N SER A 444 22.54 -6.81 -4.17
CA SER A 444 21.30 -7.57 -4.20
C SER A 444 20.79 -7.72 -5.63
N THR A 445 20.30 -8.90 -5.95
CA THR A 445 19.62 -9.13 -7.22
C THR A 445 18.21 -8.57 -7.15
N LYS A 446 17.87 -7.70 -8.12
CA LYS A 446 16.54 -7.14 -8.31
C LYS A 446 15.82 -7.89 -9.41
N TYR A 447 14.53 -8.05 -9.26
CA TYR A 447 13.69 -8.82 -10.18
C TYR A 447 12.48 -8.03 -10.62
N VAL A 448 12.05 -8.29 -11.86
CA VAL A 448 10.75 -7.88 -12.37
C VAL A 448 9.86 -9.11 -12.40
N PHE A 449 8.71 -9.04 -11.74
CA PHE A 449 7.72 -10.11 -11.67
C PHE A 449 6.39 -9.70 -12.31
N LEU A 450 5.51 -10.67 -12.50
CA LEU A 450 4.11 -10.43 -12.80
C LEU A 450 3.40 -9.71 -11.65
N ALA A 451 2.33 -9.00 -11.96
CA ALA A 451 1.52 -8.30 -10.96
C ALA A 451 0.87 -9.28 -9.97
N ALA A 452 0.50 -8.77 -8.80
CA ALA A 452 -0.08 -9.56 -7.72
C ALA A 452 -1.36 -10.33 -8.10
N GLY A 453 -2.13 -9.84 -9.08
CA GLY A 453 -3.34 -10.50 -9.58
C GLY A 453 -3.11 -11.48 -10.73
N SER A 454 -1.86 -11.80 -11.08
CA SER A 454 -1.53 -12.77 -12.13
C SER A 454 -1.82 -14.21 -11.69
N SER A 455 -1.95 -15.10 -12.68
CA SER A 455 -2.23 -16.52 -12.45
C SER A 455 -1.13 -17.19 -11.60
N LEU A 456 0.15 -17.01 -11.97
CA LEU A 456 1.28 -17.61 -11.23
C LEU A 456 1.38 -17.12 -9.77
N LYS A 457 1.15 -15.81 -9.54
CA LYS A 457 1.13 -15.27 -8.16
C LYS A 457 -0.09 -15.78 -7.39
N GLY A 458 -1.24 -15.90 -8.04
CA GLY A 458 -2.44 -16.48 -7.45
C GLY A 458 -2.26 -17.94 -7.06
N GLN A 459 -1.65 -18.77 -7.93
CA GLN A 459 -1.32 -20.19 -7.63
C GLN A 459 -0.35 -20.29 -6.45
N SER A 460 0.71 -19.49 -6.43
CA SER A 460 1.66 -19.44 -5.33
C SER A 460 0.99 -19.04 -4.01
N ASP A 461 0.11 -18.03 -4.02
CA ASP A 461 -0.65 -17.61 -2.83
C ASP A 461 -1.61 -18.72 -2.36
N MET A 462 -2.32 -19.37 -3.28
CA MET A 462 -3.22 -20.48 -2.94
C MET A 462 -2.45 -21.64 -2.31
N LYS A 463 -1.34 -22.09 -2.93
CA LYS A 463 -0.46 -23.15 -2.38
C LYS A 463 0.07 -22.79 -0.99
N LYS A 464 0.48 -21.54 -0.78
CA LYS A 464 0.93 -21.04 0.54
C LYS A 464 -0.13 -21.24 1.63
N PHE A 465 -1.37 -20.89 1.35
CA PHE A 465 -2.47 -21.05 2.31
C PHE A 465 -2.89 -22.51 2.49
N GLU A 466 -2.82 -23.35 1.44
CA GLU A 466 -3.09 -24.77 1.55
C GLU A 466 -2.07 -25.50 2.43
N VAL A 467 -0.78 -25.14 2.33
CA VAL A 467 0.24 -25.65 3.25
C VAL A 467 -0.06 -25.25 4.69
N ALA A 468 -0.53 -24.03 4.93
CA ALA A 468 -0.92 -23.59 6.27
C ALA A 468 -2.18 -24.33 6.80
N ARG A 469 -3.15 -24.64 5.93
CA ARG A 469 -4.32 -25.46 6.27
C ARG A 469 -3.91 -26.89 6.63
N ARG A 470 -3.02 -27.51 5.85
CA ARG A 470 -2.49 -28.85 6.20
C ARG A 470 -1.80 -28.86 7.56
N LEU A 471 -1.07 -27.77 7.90
CA LEU A 471 -0.45 -27.66 9.23
C LEU A 471 -1.48 -27.71 10.36
N LYS A 472 -2.74 -27.28 10.17
CA LYS A 472 -3.79 -27.39 11.19
C LYS A 472 -4.00 -28.82 11.67
N GLY A 473 -3.90 -29.81 10.77
CA GLY A 473 -4.01 -31.23 11.13
C GLY A 473 -2.78 -31.79 11.87
N GLU A 474 -1.59 -31.28 11.51
CA GLU A 474 -0.31 -31.82 11.99
C GLU A 474 0.25 -31.06 13.22
N ILE A 475 -0.25 -29.89 13.51
CA ILE A 475 0.37 -28.97 14.49
C ILE A 475 0.47 -29.56 15.89
N GLU A 476 -0.51 -30.32 16.33
CA GLU A 476 -0.49 -30.93 17.66
C GLU A 476 0.54 -32.04 17.75
N GLY A 477 0.76 -32.80 16.66
CA GLY A 477 1.85 -33.79 16.57
C GLY A 477 3.22 -33.09 16.64
N ILE A 478 3.40 -32.01 15.88
CA ILE A 478 4.62 -31.22 15.87
C ILE A 478 4.89 -30.61 17.26
N ARG A 479 3.85 -30.09 17.92
CA ARG A 479 3.93 -29.52 19.28
C ARG A 479 4.40 -30.59 20.28
N ARG A 480 3.80 -31.77 20.25
CA ARG A 480 4.26 -32.87 21.11
C ARG A 480 5.70 -33.26 20.84
N GLY A 481 6.11 -33.27 19.55
CA GLY A 481 7.48 -33.55 19.15
C GLY A 481 8.49 -32.59 19.72
N TYR A 482 8.32 -31.27 19.46
CA TYR A 482 9.28 -30.29 19.96
C TYR A 482 9.25 -30.15 21.50
N MET A 483 8.11 -30.36 22.16
CA MET A 483 8.05 -30.41 23.63
C MET A 483 8.83 -31.57 24.23
N ALA A 484 8.88 -32.73 23.56
CA ALA A 484 9.76 -33.84 23.94
C ALA A 484 11.24 -33.52 23.71
N ASP A 485 11.55 -32.95 22.53
CA ASP A 485 12.90 -32.54 22.12
C ASP A 485 13.52 -31.45 23.04
N LEU A 486 12.71 -30.65 23.76
CA LEU A 486 13.21 -29.68 24.76
C LEU A 486 14.07 -30.31 25.84
N LYS A 487 13.89 -31.60 26.10
CA LYS A 487 14.63 -32.37 27.13
C LYS A 487 15.75 -33.23 26.56
N ASP A 488 15.97 -33.20 25.24
CA ASP A 488 16.99 -34.01 24.59
C ASP A 488 18.39 -33.76 25.19
N LYS A 489 19.26 -34.75 25.15
CA LYS A 489 20.64 -34.66 25.63
C LYS A 489 21.51 -33.79 24.73
N LYS A 490 21.22 -33.76 23.39
CA LYS A 490 21.98 -33.00 22.42
C LYS A 490 21.55 -31.53 22.42
N MET A 491 22.51 -30.66 22.60
CA MET A 491 22.26 -29.23 22.68
C MET A 491 21.62 -28.67 21.41
N PHE A 492 22.05 -29.09 20.22
CA PHE A 492 21.44 -28.71 18.94
C PHE A 492 19.92 -29.03 18.90
N ILE A 493 19.50 -30.22 19.36
CA ILE A 493 18.07 -30.59 19.38
C ILE A 493 17.30 -29.69 20.35
N ARG A 494 17.86 -29.39 21.55
CA ARG A 494 17.22 -28.45 22.49
C ARG A 494 17.08 -27.05 21.91
N GLN A 495 18.12 -26.56 21.25
CA GLN A 495 18.05 -25.22 20.62
C GLN A 495 17.00 -25.21 19.52
N ARG A 496 16.97 -26.22 18.64
CA ARG A 496 15.95 -26.36 17.61
C ARG A 496 14.53 -26.39 18.20
N ALA A 497 14.29 -27.22 19.21
CA ALA A 497 12.99 -27.34 19.87
C ALA A 497 12.57 -26.02 20.57
N THR A 498 13.50 -25.33 21.20
CA THR A 498 13.24 -24.03 21.84
C THR A 498 12.90 -22.97 20.77
N ALA A 499 13.63 -22.93 19.65
CA ALA A 499 13.34 -22.03 18.55
C ALA A 499 11.96 -22.32 17.92
N MET A 500 11.62 -23.59 17.71
CA MET A 500 10.31 -24.01 17.21
C MET A 500 9.17 -23.57 18.16
N TYR A 501 9.36 -23.71 19.47
CA TYR A 501 8.41 -23.22 20.47
C TYR A 501 8.18 -21.72 20.34
N LEU A 502 9.25 -20.93 20.22
CA LEU A 502 9.15 -19.47 20.09
C LEU A 502 8.49 -19.06 18.77
N ILE A 503 8.83 -19.74 17.66
CA ILE A 503 8.22 -19.47 16.34
C ILE A 503 6.74 -19.80 16.34
N ASP A 504 6.34 -20.94 16.90
CA ASP A 504 4.94 -21.35 16.99
C ASP A 504 4.13 -20.42 17.91
N ARG A 505 4.62 -20.15 19.11
CA ARG A 505 3.85 -19.40 20.13
C ARG A 505 3.83 -17.90 19.90
N LEU A 506 4.85 -17.32 19.29
CA LEU A 506 4.99 -15.88 19.09
C LEU A 506 4.90 -15.46 17.62
N ALA A 507 4.66 -16.40 16.74
CA ALA A 507 4.68 -16.16 15.30
C ALA A 507 5.96 -15.41 14.85
N LEU A 508 7.13 -15.72 15.44
CA LEU A 508 8.40 -15.07 15.11
C LEU A 508 8.85 -15.45 13.70
N ARG A 509 9.59 -14.57 13.06
CA ARG A 509 10.35 -14.88 11.85
C ARG A 509 11.59 -15.69 12.23
N ALA A 510 12.02 -16.61 11.37
CA ALA A 510 13.20 -17.44 11.65
C ALA A 510 14.47 -16.62 11.89
N GLY A 511 14.75 -15.64 11.02
CA GLY A 511 15.97 -14.81 11.08
C GLY A 511 17.16 -15.48 10.44
N ASN A 512 17.77 -14.82 9.45
CA ASN A 512 19.02 -15.26 8.83
C ASN A 512 20.19 -14.50 9.44
N GLU A 513 21.39 -15.10 9.38
CA GLU A 513 22.64 -14.41 9.71
C GLU A 513 22.78 -13.14 8.85
N LYS A 514 23.25 -12.06 9.45
CA LYS A 514 23.46 -10.77 8.81
C LYS A 514 24.94 -10.48 8.59
N GLY A 515 25.23 -9.85 7.46
CA GLY A 515 26.58 -9.30 7.21
C GLY A 515 26.77 -7.94 7.90
N GLU A 516 28.03 -7.51 8.03
CA GLU A 516 28.39 -6.19 8.58
C GLU A 516 27.81 -5.02 7.74
N ASP A 517 27.53 -5.28 6.49
CA ASP A 517 26.98 -4.33 5.52
C ASP A 517 25.46 -4.20 5.54
N GLU A 518 24.76 -4.95 6.38
CA GLU A 518 23.33 -4.96 6.51
C GLU A 518 22.85 -4.29 7.80
N ALA A 519 21.56 -3.90 7.84
CA ALA A 519 20.99 -3.38 9.08
C ALA A 519 21.01 -4.47 10.17
N ASP A 520 21.41 -4.12 11.38
CA ASP A 520 21.42 -5.03 12.51
C ASP A 520 20.00 -5.32 12.99
N THR A 521 19.44 -6.36 12.42
CA THR A 521 18.09 -6.87 12.72
C THR A 521 18.13 -8.38 12.87
N VAL A 522 17.36 -8.91 13.82
CA VAL A 522 17.38 -10.33 14.17
C VAL A 522 16.00 -10.99 14.01
N GLY A 523 16.01 -12.30 13.89
CA GLY A 523 14.84 -13.16 14.04
C GLY A 523 15.15 -14.25 15.07
N CYS A 524 14.27 -15.26 15.17
CA CYS A 524 14.37 -16.27 16.22
C CYS A 524 15.73 -16.97 16.25
N CYS A 525 16.23 -17.48 15.12
CA CYS A 525 17.50 -18.23 15.07
C CYS A 525 18.75 -17.34 15.25
N SER A 526 18.61 -16.04 15.02
CA SER A 526 19.71 -15.05 15.20
C SER A 526 19.52 -14.15 16.40
N LEU A 527 18.70 -14.55 17.39
CA LEU A 527 18.61 -13.88 18.69
C LEU A 527 19.95 -13.95 19.41
N ARG A 528 20.35 -12.86 20.04
CA ARG A 528 21.57 -12.76 20.83
C ARG A 528 21.28 -12.75 22.33
N TYR A 529 22.33 -12.86 23.11
CA TYR A 529 22.29 -12.89 24.57
C TYR A 529 21.49 -11.74 25.17
N GLU A 530 21.74 -10.52 24.74
CA GLU A 530 21.10 -9.28 25.23
C GLU A 530 19.62 -9.18 24.91
N HIS A 531 19.15 -9.89 23.89
CA HIS A 531 17.75 -9.79 23.41
C HIS A 531 16.74 -10.52 24.31
N VAL A 532 17.22 -11.36 25.22
CA VAL A 532 16.35 -12.18 26.06
C VAL A 532 16.72 -12.01 27.52
N THR A 533 15.78 -11.58 28.36
CA THR A 533 15.92 -11.53 29.81
C THR A 533 14.96 -12.51 30.47
N LEU A 534 15.38 -13.13 31.55
CA LEU A 534 14.59 -14.13 32.27
C LEU A 534 14.27 -13.64 33.67
N GLU A 535 12.98 -13.62 34.01
CA GLU A 535 12.46 -13.34 35.35
C GLU A 535 11.79 -14.57 35.92
N LYS A 536 12.18 -14.94 37.15
CA LYS A 536 11.62 -16.13 37.81
C LYS A 536 10.16 -15.89 38.18
N PRO A 537 9.28 -16.92 38.18
CA PRO A 537 9.66 -18.32 37.98
C PRO A 537 9.77 -18.75 36.49
N ASP A 538 9.03 -18.12 35.57
CA ASP A 538 8.85 -18.60 34.21
C ASP A 538 8.53 -17.50 33.19
N ILE A 539 8.90 -16.23 33.50
CA ILE A 539 8.67 -15.10 32.59
C ILE A 539 9.91 -14.86 31.75
N MET A 540 9.70 -14.71 30.46
CA MET A 540 10.71 -14.35 29.48
C MET A 540 10.36 -12.99 28.87
N HIS A 541 11.32 -12.08 28.87
CA HIS A 541 11.25 -10.76 28.23
C HIS A 541 12.06 -10.82 26.94
N LEU A 542 11.44 -10.45 25.82
CA LEU A 542 12.09 -10.28 24.52
C LEU A 542 12.13 -8.81 24.15
N ASP A 543 13.30 -8.33 23.75
CA ASP A 543 13.50 -6.96 23.28
C ASP A 543 14.59 -6.91 22.20
N PHE A 544 14.20 -6.79 20.94
CA PHE A 544 15.11 -6.77 19.80
C PHE A 544 14.55 -6.00 18.62
N LEU A 545 15.41 -5.61 17.67
CA LEU A 545 14.99 -5.05 16.39
C LEU A 545 14.81 -6.19 15.39
N GLY A 546 13.57 -6.36 14.93
CA GLY A 546 13.22 -7.33 13.87
C GLY A 546 13.31 -6.72 12.47
N LYS A 547 12.74 -7.42 11.49
CA LYS A 547 12.69 -6.96 10.08
C LYS A 547 12.19 -5.53 10.00
N ASP A 548 12.78 -4.74 9.10
CA ASP A 548 12.50 -3.31 8.89
C ASP A 548 12.88 -2.42 10.09
N SER A 549 13.76 -2.93 10.98
CA SER A 549 14.17 -2.28 12.23
C SER A 549 13.00 -1.99 13.18
N ILE A 550 11.90 -2.73 13.05
CA ILE A 550 10.75 -2.63 13.95
C ILE A 550 11.07 -3.36 15.26
N ARG A 551 10.96 -2.66 16.38
CA ARG A 551 11.21 -3.23 17.70
C ARG A 551 10.16 -4.27 18.06
N PHE A 552 10.58 -5.46 18.43
CA PHE A 552 9.77 -6.49 19.07
C PHE A 552 10.03 -6.46 20.57
N GLN A 553 9.03 -6.11 21.34
CA GLN A 553 9.09 -6.11 22.80
C GLN A 553 7.89 -6.88 23.34
N LYS A 554 8.15 -7.94 24.07
CA LYS A 554 7.08 -8.78 24.60
C LYS A 554 7.54 -9.54 25.84
N ASP A 555 6.69 -9.50 26.86
CA ASP A 555 6.80 -10.31 28.06
C ASP A 555 5.85 -11.49 27.93
N MET A 556 6.33 -12.68 28.25
CA MET A 556 5.51 -13.88 28.17
C MET A 556 5.89 -14.92 29.22
N LYS A 557 4.88 -15.62 29.70
CA LYS A 557 5.07 -16.83 30.44
C LYS A 557 5.42 -17.98 29.49
N VAL A 558 6.53 -18.68 29.77
CA VAL A 558 7.01 -19.78 28.94
C VAL A 558 6.95 -21.10 29.73
N ASP A 559 7.02 -22.21 29.00
CA ASP A 559 7.18 -23.54 29.62
C ASP A 559 8.44 -23.59 30.48
N GLU A 560 8.39 -24.25 31.63
CA GLU A 560 9.50 -24.35 32.57
C GLU A 560 10.77 -24.92 31.92
N GLN A 561 10.62 -25.87 30.99
CA GLN A 561 11.78 -26.43 30.29
C GLN A 561 12.37 -25.47 29.28
N VAL A 562 11.54 -24.64 28.62
CA VAL A 562 11.99 -23.54 27.74
C VAL A 562 12.78 -22.52 28.56
N PHE A 563 12.25 -22.12 29.72
CA PHE A 563 12.95 -21.22 30.65
C PHE A 563 14.32 -21.79 31.08
N LYS A 564 14.37 -23.08 31.44
CA LYS A 564 15.62 -23.79 31.81
C LYS A 564 16.59 -23.83 30.63
N ASN A 565 16.11 -24.09 29.43
CA ASN A 565 16.94 -24.18 28.23
C ASN A 565 17.56 -22.82 27.90
N ILE A 566 16.77 -21.73 27.87
CA ILE A 566 17.28 -20.37 27.59
C ILE A 566 18.30 -19.96 28.68
N ARG A 567 18.04 -20.26 29.96
CA ARG A 567 19.01 -20.05 31.02
C ARG A 567 20.31 -20.85 30.80
N LEU A 568 20.21 -22.06 30.26
CA LEU A 568 21.36 -22.87 29.92
C LEU A 568 22.16 -22.29 28.74
N PHE A 569 21.49 -21.78 27.72
CA PHE A 569 22.11 -21.14 26.55
C PHE A 569 22.82 -19.84 26.90
N LYS A 570 22.39 -19.18 27.98
CA LYS A 570 22.99 -17.93 28.52
C LYS A 570 24.06 -18.17 29.63
N ARG A 571 24.54 -19.41 29.81
CA ARG A 571 25.62 -19.69 30.79
C ARG A 571 26.96 -19.24 30.26
N GLU A 572 27.85 -18.85 31.19
CA GLU A 572 29.23 -18.61 30.88
C GLU A 572 29.85 -19.77 30.07
N PRO A 573 30.64 -19.45 29.01
CA PRO A 573 31.22 -18.16 28.69
C PRO A 573 30.36 -17.22 27.82
N ALA A 574 29.06 -17.51 27.63
CA ALA A 574 28.18 -16.69 26.79
C ALA A 574 28.02 -15.26 27.35
N GLN A 575 28.21 -14.27 26.50
CA GLN A 575 28.19 -12.85 26.82
C GLN A 575 27.35 -12.04 25.83
N GLU A 576 27.23 -10.76 26.10
CA GLU A 576 26.55 -9.82 25.21
C GLU A 576 27.20 -9.83 23.81
N GLY A 577 26.37 -9.92 22.77
CA GLY A 577 26.77 -10.07 21.37
C GLY A 577 26.79 -11.51 20.86
N ASP A 578 26.83 -12.52 21.74
CA ASP A 578 26.82 -13.94 21.34
C ASP A 578 25.42 -14.41 20.91
N GLU A 579 25.37 -15.28 19.91
CA GLU A 579 24.11 -15.89 19.44
C GLU A 579 23.53 -16.83 20.50
N LEU A 580 22.26 -16.64 20.84
CA LEU A 580 21.54 -17.50 21.78
C LEU A 580 21.39 -18.94 21.26
N PHE A 581 21.29 -19.09 19.94
CA PHE A 581 21.16 -20.38 19.24
C PHE A 581 22.38 -20.67 18.37
N ASP A 582 23.57 -20.67 19.01
CA ASP A 582 24.90 -20.78 18.38
C ASP A 582 25.08 -22.02 17.44
N ARG A 583 24.23 -23.04 17.61
CA ARG A 583 24.26 -24.30 16.85
C ARG A 583 23.14 -24.44 15.83
N LEU A 584 22.23 -23.48 15.74
CA LEU A 584 21.04 -23.60 14.90
C LEU A 584 21.05 -22.58 13.77
N LYS A 585 21.02 -23.05 12.52
CA LYS A 585 20.83 -22.21 11.34
C LYS A 585 19.41 -22.33 10.83
N THR A 586 18.90 -21.26 10.20
CA THR A 586 17.56 -21.23 9.60
C THR A 586 17.38 -22.34 8.55
N SER A 587 18.39 -22.62 7.74
CA SER A 587 18.35 -23.71 6.75
C SER A 587 18.15 -25.08 7.38
N GLU A 588 18.83 -25.36 8.51
CA GLU A 588 18.70 -26.63 9.24
C GLU A 588 17.32 -26.74 9.90
N LEU A 589 16.81 -25.65 10.46
CA LEU A 589 15.45 -25.58 10.99
C LEU A 589 14.43 -25.90 9.89
N ASN A 590 14.50 -25.23 8.74
CA ASN A 590 13.57 -25.45 7.64
C ASN A 590 13.69 -26.88 7.08
N LYS A 591 14.89 -27.44 6.97
CA LYS A 591 15.09 -28.84 6.57
C LYS A 591 14.40 -29.80 7.54
N HIS A 592 14.50 -29.56 8.85
CA HIS A 592 13.80 -30.36 9.84
C HIS A 592 12.28 -30.23 9.70
N LEU A 593 11.77 -29.03 9.52
CA LEU A 593 10.33 -28.79 9.34
C LEU A 593 9.78 -29.48 8.08
N GLN A 594 10.51 -29.47 6.97
CA GLN A 594 10.16 -30.18 5.75
C GLN A 594 10.10 -31.70 5.95
N ASN A 595 10.93 -32.28 6.83
CA ASN A 595 10.88 -33.68 7.19
C ASN A 595 9.63 -34.01 8.04
N LEU A 596 9.10 -33.07 8.80
CA LEU A 596 7.87 -33.26 9.59
C LEU A 596 6.61 -33.19 8.71
N MET A 597 6.58 -32.25 7.77
CA MET A 597 5.48 -32.08 6.81
C MET A 597 6.04 -31.48 5.51
N PRO A 598 5.79 -32.09 4.34
CA PRO A 598 6.25 -31.57 3.05
C PRO A 598 5.77 -30.13 2.81
N GLY A 599 6.69 -29.22 2.46
CA GLY A 599 6.43 -27.80 2.24
C GLY A 599 6.37 -26.94 3.51
N LEU A 600 6.56 -27.53 4.70
CA LEU A 600 6.56 -26.78 5.95
C LEU A 600 7.88 -26.00 6.14
N THR A 601 7.76 -24.72 6.43
CA THR A 601 8.86 -23.84 6.82
C THR A 601 8.45 -22.99 8.01
N ALA A 602 9.40 -22.34 8.67
CA ALA A 602 9.12 -21.42 9.78
C ALA A 602 8.10 -20.32 9.42
N LYS A 603 8.07 -19.88 8.16
CA LYS A 603 7.09 -18.89 7.64
C LYS A 603 5.64 -19.40 7.69
N VAL A 604 5.43 -20.70 7.48
CA VAL A 604 4.08 -21.32 7.47
C VAL A 604 3.39 -21.23 8.83
N PHE A 605 4.15 -21.36 9.94
CA PHE A 605 3.60 -21.17 11.30
C PHE A 605 2.96 -19.78 11.45
N ARG A 606 3.58 -18.77 10.88
CA ARG A 606 3.05 -17.41 10.94
C ARG A 606 1.75 -17.28 10.15
N THR A 607 1.66 -17.90 8.96
CA THR A 607 0.43 -17.94 8.15
C THR A 607 -0.69 -18.72 8.85
N TYR A 608 -0.34 -19.87 9.44
CA TYR A 608 -1.26 -20.68 10.22
C TYR A 608 -1.80 -19.92 11.43
N ASN A 609 -0.92 -19.41 12.28
CA ASN A 609 -1.30 -18.65 13.48
C ASN A 609 -2.16 -17.43 13.14
N ALA A 610 -1.81 -16.70 12.08
CA ALA A 610 -2.57 -15.55 11.62
C ALA A 610 -3.98 -15.93 11.17
N SER A 611 -4.12 -16.97 10.34
CA SER A 611 -5.42 -17.40 9.80
C SER A 611 -6.28 -18.03 10.89
N PHE A 612 -5.70 -18.89 11.71
CA PHE A 612 -6.39 -19.55 12.81
C PHE A 612 -6.90 -18.53 13.85
N THR A 613 -6.03 -17.62 14.33
CA THR A 613 -6.42 -16.58 15.28
C THR A 613 -7.48 -15.66 14.69
N PHE A 614 -7.34 -15.32 13.40
CA PHE A 614 -8.32 -14.45 12.75
C PHE A 614 -9.71 -15.07 12.69
N GLN A 615 -9.82 -16.34 12.28
CA GLN A 615 -11.10 -17.04 12.24
C GLN A 615 -11.70 -17.18 13.63
N ASP A 616 -10.92 -17.60 14.63
CA ASP A 616 -11.36 -17.72 16.02
C ASP A 616 -11.90 -16.38 16.57
N GLN A 617 -11.18 -15.29 16.33
CA GLN A 617 -11.61 -13.97 16.78
C GLN A 617 -12.84 -13.46 16.03
N LEU A 618 -12.97 -13.74 14.72
CA LEU A 618 -14.17 -13.40 13.97
C LEU A 618 -15.41 -14.12 14.54
N GLN A 619 -15.29 -15.42 14.87
CA GLN A 619 -16.38 -16.17 15.48
C GLN A 619 -16.79 -15.60 16.85
N LYS A 620 -15.82 -15.14 17.64
CA LYS A 620 -16.07 -14.58 19.00
C LYS A 620 -16.61 -13.16 18.98
N LEU A 621 -16.18 -12.32 18.05
CA LEU A 621 -16.42 -10.88 18.09
C LEU A 621 -17.57 -10.42 17.18
N THR A 622 -17.98 -11.21 16.18
CA THR A 622 -18.98 -10.77 15.21
C THR A 622 -20.39 -10.84 15.79
N PRO A 623 -21.11 -9.71 15.95
CA PRO A 623 -22.49 -9.72 16.35
C PRO A 623 -23.39 -10.24 15.22
N ALA A 624 -24.25 -11.22 15.51
CA ALA A 624 -25.15 -11.81 14.51
C ALA A 624 -26.11 -10.77 13.92
N ASP A 625 -26.77 -10.03 14.79
CA ASP A 625 -27.79 -9.03 14.42
C ASP A 625 -27.26 -7.60 14.36
N GLY A 626 -25.91 -7.42 14.34
CA GLY A 626 -25.28 -6.11 14.30
C GLY A 626 -25.39 -5.43 12.95
N THR A 627 -25.31 -4.11 12.95
CA THR A 627 -25.19 -3.31 11.73
C THR A 627 -23.89 -3.63 10.97
N VAL A 628 -23.83 -3.33 9.68
CA VAL A 628 -22.62 -3.50 8.87
C VAL A 628 -21.42 -2.76 9.49
N ALA A 629 -21.64 -1.60 10.13
CA ALA A 629 -20.57 -0.84 10.80
C ALA A 629 -19.99 -1.58 12.01
N GLU A 630 -20.83 -2.20 12.82
CA GLU A 630 -20.41 -2.99 13.98
C GLU A 630 -19.71 -4.29 13.55
N LYS A 631 -20.23 -4.96 12.51
CA LYS A 631 -19.58 -6.13 11.91
C LYS A 631 -18.18 -5.77 11.37
N LEU A 632 -18.02 -4.61 10.70
CA LEU A 632 -16.72 -4.13 10.24
C LEU A 632 -15.75 -3.81 11.40
N LEU A 633 -16.25 -3.24 12.49
CA LEU A 633 -15.44 -3.02 13.68
C LEU A 633 -14.98 -4.34 14.29
N ALA A 634 -15.85 -5.34 14.38
CA ALA A 634 -15.50 -6.69 14.84
C ALA A 634 -14.43 -7.33 13.92
N TYR A 635 -14.58 -7.21 12.61
CA TYR A 635 -13.60 -7.66 11.62
C TYR A 635 -12.24 -7.00 11.82
N ASN A 636 -12.19 -5.67 11.98
CA ASN A 636 -10.95 -4.94 12.16
C ASN A 636 -10.30 -5.25 13.52
N ARG A 637 -11.09 -5.47 14.58
CA ARG A 637 -10.59 -5.94 15.88
C ARG A 637 -9.97 -7.33 15.79
N ALA A 638 -10.62 -8.28 15.09
CA ALA A 638 -10.05 -9.61 14.83
C ALA A 638 -8.72 -9.50 14.06
N ASN A 639 -8.66 -8.66 13.02
CA ASN A 639 -7.43 -8.41 12.26
C ASN A 639 -6.35 -7.71 13.11
N ARG A 640 -6.75 -6.84 14.06
CA ARG A 640 -5.84 -6.19 15.00
C ARG A 640 -5.13 -7.20 15.91
N GLU A 641 -5.85 -8.21 16.42
CA GLU A 641 -5.23 -9.28 17.22
C GLU A 641 -4.16 -10.03 16.42
N VAL A 642 -4.42 -10.28 15.15
CA VAL A 642 -3.42 -10.87 14.25
C VAL A 642 -2.24 -9.92 14.02
N ALA A 643 -2.50 -8.62 13.84
CA ALA A 643 -1.44 -7.64 13.66
C ALA A 643 -0.55 -7.51 14.91
N ILE A 644 -1.13 -7.59 16.11
CA ILE A 644 -0.40 -7.63 17.38
C ILE A 644 0.43 -8.91 17.49
N LEU A 645 -0.16 -10.07 17.19
CA LEU A 645 0.54 -11.36 17.17
C LEU A 645 1.75 -11.34 16.24
N CYS A 646 1.57 -10.77 15.06
CA CYS A 646 2.60 -10.67 14.03
C CYS A 646 3.52 -9.45 14.18
N ASN A 647 3.35 -8.62 15.19
CA ASN A 647 4.10 -7.39 15.39
C ASN A 647 4.07 -6.43 14.18
N HIS A 648 2.91 -6.33 13.52
CA HIS A 648 2.70 -5.39 12.42
C HIS A 648 2.36 -4.01 12.99
N GLN A 649 3.38 -3.23 13.28
CA GLN A 649 3.29 -1.89 13.85
C GLN A 649 3.40 -0.82 12.77
N ARG A 650 2.84 0.35 13.07
CA ARG A 650 3.10 1.60 12.35
C ARG A 650 3.17 2.77 13.33
N ALA A 651 3.87 3.82 12.96
CA ALA A 651 3.87 5.05 13.71
C ALA A 651 2.48 5.72 13.67
N VAL A 652 2.10 6.39 14.74
CA VAL A 652 0.89 7.23 14.74
C VAL A 652 1.17 8.43 13.84
N SER A 653 0.32 8.65 12.83
CA SER A 653 0.49 9.80 11.94
C SER A 653 0.40 11.11 12.71
N LYS A 654 1.22 12.11 12.36
CA LYS A 654 1.22 13.44 12.99
C LYS A 654 -0.17 14.11 12.90
N GLY A 655 -0.92 13.84 11.82
CA GLY A 655 -2.26 14.35 11.60
C GLY A 655 -3.39 13.55 12.29
N HIS A 656 -3.10 12.49 13.05
CA HIS A 656 -4.16 11.63 13.65
C HIS A 656 -5.10 12.41 14.55
N ALA A 657 -4.57 13.26 15.44
CA ALA A 657 -5.39 14.09 16.34
C ALA A 657 -6.37 14.98 15.56
N GLY A 658 -5.88 15.69 14.53
CA GLY A 658 -6.73 16.54 13.68
C GLY A 658 -7.75 15.73 12.83
N GLN A 659 -7.42 14.48 12.46
CA GLN A 659 -8.40 13.61 11.78
C GLN A 659 -9.49 13.13 12.76
N MET A 660 -9.15 12.83 14.02
CA MET A 660 -10.11 12.47 15.06
C MET A 660 -11.06 13.64 15.37
N GLU A 661 -10.51 14.85 15.47
CA GLU A 661 -11.28 16.08 15.65
C GLU A 661 -12.26 16.32 14.50
N LYS A 662 -11.80 16.17 13.24
CA LYS A 662 -12.68 16.28 12.05
C LYS A 662 -13.83 15.28 12.08
N ILE A 663 -13.60 14.04 12.58
CA ILE A 663 -14.67 13.05 12.69
C ILE A 663 -15.64 13.45 13.83
N GLN A 664 -15.13 13.96 14.93
CA GLN A 664 -15.95 14.48 16.02
C GLN A 664 -16.83 15.65 15.56
N ASP A 665 -16.26 16.58 14.79
CA ASP A 665 -17.03 17.68 14.18
C ASP A 665 -18.08 17.17 13.19
N LYS A 666 -17.78 16.13 12.44
CA LYS A 666 -18.79 15.47 11.59
C LYS A 666 -19.94 14.88 12.41
N ILE A 667 -19.63 14.27 13.57
CA ILE A 667 -20.68 13.77 14.48
C ILE A 667 -21.50 14.93 15.04
N ARG A 668 -20.86 16.02 15.47
CA ARG A 668 -21.56 17.24 15.93
C ARG A 668 -22.45 17.83 14.83
N ALA A 669 -21.96 17.85 13.58
CA ALA A 669 -22.73 18.33 12.43
C ALA A 669 -23.98 17.45 12.16
N LEU A 670 -23.89 16.13 12.33
CA LEU A 670 -25.03 15.22 12.22
C LEU A 670 -26.02 15.41 13.38
N LYS A 671 -25.53 15.61 14.60
CA LYS A 671 -26.35 15.95 15.78
C LYS A 671 -27.06 17.29 15.59
N TYR A 672 -26.39 18.28 14.99
CA TYR A 672 -27.02 19.56 14.65
C TYR A 672 -28.17 19.37 13.63
N GLN A 673 -28.02 18.53 12.62
CA GLN A 673 -29.10 18.18 11.70
C GLN A 673 -30.24 17.48 12.44
N LYS A 674 -29.94 16.59 13.37
CA LYS A 674 -30.91 15.92 14.23
C LYS A 674 -31.67 16.92 15.11
N TYR A 675 -30.96 17.86 15.75
CA TYR A 675 -31.56 18.95 16.54
C TYR A 675 -32.54 19.77 15.69
N LYS A 676 -32.13 20.22 14.49
CA LYS A 676 -32.99 20.97 13.58
C LYS A 676 -34.25 20.16 13.21
N LEU A 677 -34.10 18.89 12.94
CA LEU A 677 -35.21 18.03 12.54
C LEU A 677 -36.20 17.80 13.71
N LYS A 678 -35.74 17.62 14.96
CA LYS A 678 -36.57 17.59 16.16
C LYS A 678 -37.38 18.88 16.29
N ARG A 679 -36.74 20.05 16.08
CA ARG A 679 -37.43 21.37 16.13
C ARG A 679 -38.45 21.50 14.99
N THR A 680 -38.16 21.01 13.79
CA THR A 680 -39.13 20.97 12.67
C THR A 680 -40.35 20.14 13.02
N ILE A 681 -40.18 18.95 13.62
CA ILE A 681 -41.32 18.11 14.06
C ILE A 681 -42.18 18.85 15.06
N LEU A 682 -41.58 19.50 16.07
CA LEU A 682 -42.28 20.27 17.07
C LEU A 682 -42.98 21.53 16.53
N THR A 683 -42.48 22.06 15.39
CA THR A 683 -43.13 23.18 14.68
C THR A 683 -44.31 22.71 13.85
N LEU A 684 -44.21 21.52 13.22
CA LEU A 684 -45.31 20.92 12.45
C LEU A 684 -46.45 20.45 13.34
N GLU A 685 -46.14 19.86 14.52
CA GLU A 685 -47.15 19.38 15.49
C GLU A 685 -46.80 19.83 16.94
N PRO A 686 -47.24 21.01 17.36
CA PRO A 686 -46.95 21.54 18.69
C PRO A 686 -47.42 20.68 19.86
N LYS A 687 -48.44 19.84 19.64
CA LYS A 687 -48.95 18.92 20.70
C LYS A 687 -47.92 17.87 21.13
N LEU A 688 -46.95 17.56 20.25
CA LEU A 688 -45.88 16.63 20.55
C LEU A 688 -44.91 17.13 21.63
N LYS A 689 -44.85 18.43 21.92
CA LYS A 689 -44.04 18.97 23.02
C LYS A 689 -44.40 18.35 24.38
N LYS A 690 -45.71 18.02 24.60
CA LYS A 690 -46.21 17.38 25.82
C LYS A 690 -46.16 15.86 25.75
N LYS A 691 -46.32 15.25 24.57
CA LYS A 691 -46.37 13.81 24.39
C LYS A 691 -44.98 13.17 24.29
N ARG A 692 -43.98 13.90 23.74
CA ARG A 692 -42.63 13.42 23.49
C ARG A 692 -41.60 14.46 23.94
N PRO A 693 -41.35 14.59 25.25
CA PRO A 693 -40.44 15.58 25.82
C PRO A 693 -39.01 15.37 25.34
N GLU A 694 -38.62 14.16 24.90
CA GLU A 694 -37.30 13.83 24.38
C GLU A 694 -36.91 14.67 23.14
N PHE A 695 -37.88 15.24 22.42
CA PHE A 695 -37.59 16.15 21.32
C PHE A 695 -37.16 17.56 21.78
N LEU A 696 -37.35 17.89 23.07
CA LEU A 696 -36.86 19.14 23.65
C LEU A 696 -35.48 19.01 24.28
N GLU A 697 -35.02 17.77 24.53
CA GLU A 697 -33.73 17.51 25.14
C GLU A 697 -32.60 17.99 24.24
N PRO A 698 -31.62 18.70 24.83
CA PRO A 698 -30.44 19.12 24.09
C PRO A 698 -29.63 17.89 23.63
N GLU A 699 -29.04 17.95 22.45
CA GLU A 699 -28.10 16.92 22.03
C GLU A 699 -26.76 17.11 22.77
N SER A 700 -26.19 16.03 23.29
CA SER A 700 -24.86 16.06 23.92
C SER A 700 -23.81 16.62 22.94
N ASP A 701 -22.84 17.37 23.44
CA ASP A 701 -21.72 17.95 22.67
C ASP A 701 -22.14 19.04 21.62
N LEU A 702 -23.38 19.57 21.72
CA LEU A 702 -23.82 20.72 20.95
C LEU A 702 -23.95 21.94 21.88
N GLU A 703 -22.88 22.68 22.01
CA GLU A 703 -22.88 23.98 22.69
C GLU A 703 -23.36 25.06 21.71
N ASP A 704 -24.02 26.09 22.26
CA ASP A 704 -24.51 27.22 21.42
C ASP A 704 -23.36 27.93 20.69
N SER A 705 -22.21 28.06 21.34
CA SER A 705 -21.00 28.61 20.77
C SER A 705 -20.52 27.81 19.52
N TRP A 706 -20.53 26.48 19.63
CA TRP A 706 -20.16 25.62 18.50
C TRP A 706 -21.18 25.70 17.37
N MET A 707 -22.47 25.77 17.68
CA MET A 707 -23.51 25.91 16.65
C MET A 707 -23.39 27.23 15.89
N ASP A 708 -23.06 28.33 16.60
CA ASP A 708 -22.78 29.61 15.95
C ASP A 708 -21.63 29.55 14.95
N GLU A 709 -20.51 29.00 15.38
CA GLU A 709 -19.33 28.83 14.52
C GLU A 709 -19.63 27.91 13.33
N TYR A 710 -20.35 26.82 13.58
CA TYR A 710 -20.71 25.87 12.52
C TYR A 710 -21.63 26.49 11.48
N GLU A 711 -22.64 27.27 11.88
CA GLU A 711 -23.52 28.00 10.96
C GLU A 711 -22.75 29.02 10.11
N VAL A 712 -21.80 29.74 10.69
CA VAL A 712 -20.91 30.64 9.96
C VAL A 712 -20.07 29.87 8.94
N GLN A 713 -19.48 28.75 9.36
CA GLN A 713 -18.70 27.89 8.45
C GLN A 713 -19.55 27.29 7.33
N LEU A 714 -20.79 26.87 7.65
CA LEU A 714 -21.73 26.32 6.68
C LEU A 714 -22.06 27.36 5.60
N MET A 715 -22.35 28.59 6.01
CA MET A 715 -22.64 29.70 5.07
C MET A 715 -21.41 30.09 4.26
N ALA A 716 -20.23 30.09 4.85
CA ALA A 716 -18.97 30.33 4.13
C ALA A 716 -18.74 29.27 3.04
N LYS A 717 -18.95 28.00 3.36
CA LYS A 717 -18.86 26.89 2.38
C LYS A 717 -19.93 27.00 1.29
N GLU A 718 -21.13 27.48 1.62
CA GLU A 718 -22.19 27.69 0.65
C GLU A 718 -21.85 28.84 -0.31
N LYS A 719 -21.31 29.95 0.19
CA LYS A 719 -20.78 31.03 -0.65
C LYS A 719 -19.69 30.57 -1.61
N GLU A 720 -18.72 29.79 -1.10
CA GLU A 720 -17.65 29.18 -1.91
C GLU A 720 -18.24 28.27 -3.00
N LYS A 721 -19.19 27.43 -2.66
CA LYS A 721 -19.88 26.52 -3.60
C LYS A 721 -20.63 27.27 -4.69
N VAL A 722 -21.31 28.36 -4.33
CA VAL A 722 -22.03 29.24 -5.27
C VAL A 722 -21.02 29.91 -6.23
N THR A 723 -19.92 30.43 -5.71
CA THR A 723 -18.87 31.08 -6.53
C THR A 723 -18.25 30.07 -7.51
N LEU A 724 -17.86 28.88 -7.02
CA LEU A 724 -17.31 27.81 -7.86
C LEU A 724 -18.30 27.33 -8.94
N LYS A 725 -19.60 27.28 -8.61
CA LYS A 725 -20.64 26.91 -9.56
C LYS A 725 -20.79 27.98 -10.65
N TRP A 726 -20.76 29.24 -10.28
CA TRP A 726 -20.79 30.37 -11.19
C TRP A 726 -19.55 30.38 -12.10
N GLU A 727 -18.36 30.20 -11.56
CA GLU A 727 -17.11 30.09 -12.35
C GLU A 727 -17.16 28.95 -13.36
N LYS A 728 -17.59 27.77 -12.96
CA LYS A 728 -17.73 26.59 -13.84
C LYS A 728 -18.76 26.84 -14.94
N GLU A 729 -19.89 27.49 -14.59
CA GLU A 729 -20.93 27.79 -15.56
C GLU A 729 -20.44 28.84 -16.55
N ASN A 730 -19.69 29.85 -16.11
CA ASN A 730 -19.10 30.84 -16.98
C ASN A 730 -18.03 30.24 -17.91
N GLN A 731 -17.23 29.31 -17.40
CA GLN A 731 -16.29 28.58 -18.23
C GLN A 731 -17.03 27.75 -19.30
N ARG A 732 -18.08 27.00 -18.92
CA ARG A 732 -18.92 26.24 -19.87
C ARG A 732 -19.54 27.14 -20.93
N ARG A 733 -20.10 28.29 -20.52
CA ARG A 733 -20.69 29.26 -21.45
C ARG A 733 -19.66 29.86 -22.40
N LYS A 734 -18.43 30.09 -21.90
CA LYS A 734 -17.33 30.57 -22.73
C LYS A 734 -16.95 29.54 -23.80
N GLU A 735 -16.88 28.25 -23.43
CA GLU A 735 -16.62 27.14 -24.34
C GLU A 735 -17.71 27.02 -25.41
N ASN A 736 -18.98 27.20 -25.02
CA ASN A 736 -20.15 27.16 -25.89
C ASN A 736 -20.40 28.46 -26.66
N LYS A 737 -19.54 29.50 -26.51
CA LYS A 737 -19.74 30.85 -27.09
C LYS A 737 -21.05 31.53 -26.66
N GLU A 738 -21.56 31.19 -25.48
CA GLU A 738 -22.72 31.81 -24.82
C GLU A 738 -22.26 33.04 -24.02
N LYS A 739 -23.17 33.98 -23.74
CA LYS A 739 -22.86 35.11 -22.87
C LYS A 739 -22.58 34.66 -21.44
N PRO A 740 -21.46 35.07 -20.82
CA PRO A 740 -21.17 34.72 -19.44
C PRO A 740 -22.20 35.33 -18.48
N GLN A 741 -22.39 34.68 -17.33
CA GLN A 741 -23.17 35.26 -16.22
C GLN A 741 -22.44 36.49 -15.66
N THR A 742 -23.18 37.50 -15.32
CA THR A 742 -22.64 38.78 -14.83
C THR A 742 -22.23 38.68 -13.36
N GLU A 743 -21.31 39.52 -12.91
CA GLU A 743 -20.95 39.65 -11.48
C GLU A 743 -22.15 40.11 -10.62
N LYS A 744 -23.14 40.76 -11.21
CA LYS A 744 -24.38 41.13 -10.54
C LYS A 744 -25.18 39.91 -10.14
N GLU A 745 -25.30 38.92 -11.04
CA GLU A 745 -25.96 37.65 -10.75
C GLU A 745 -25.24 36.88 -9.64
N LEU A 746 -23.89 36.86 -9.63
CA LEU A 746 -23.12 36.28 -8.53
C LEU A 746 -23.41 36.99 -7.19
N LYS A 747 -23.42 38.36 -7.18
CA LYS A 747 -23.71 39.12 -5.98
C LYS A 747 -25.13 38.86 -5.48
N ASP A 748 -26.10 38.67 -6.36
CA ASP A 748 -27.47 38.36 -5.96
C ASP A 748 -27.60 36.94 -5.40
N MET A 749 -26.94 35.95 -5.99
CA MET A 749 -26.85 34.60 -5.42
C MET A 749 -26.15 34.60 -4.03
N LEU A 750 -25.12 35.42 -3.83
CA LEU A 750 -24.44 35.54 -2.54
C LEU A 750 -25.33 36.23 -1.49
N LYS A 751 -26.18 37.23 -1.89
CA LYS A 751 -27.16 37.82 -1.00
C LYS A 751 -28.23 36.82 -0.54
N GLU A 752 -28.63 35.87 -1.39
CA GLU A 752 -29.54 34.80 -0.99
C GLU A 752 -28.93 33.94 0.12
N VAL A 753 -27.62 33.63 0.02
CA VAL A 753 -26.89 32.92 1.08
C VAL A 753 -26.85 33.73 2.39
N ASP A 754 -26.65 35.06 2.31
CA ASP A 754 -26.67 35.94 3.48
C ASP A 754 -28.09 36.05 4.10
N ALA A 755 -29.14 36.06 3.28
CA ALA A 755 -30.52 36.00 3.76
C ALA A 755 -30.77 34.66 4.50
N ARG A 756 -30.30 33.56 3.96
CA ARG A 756 -30.39 32.25 4.61
C ARG A 756 -29.63 32.20 5.95
N ALA A 757 -28.47 32.83 6.06
CA ALA A 757 -27.74 32.95 7.32
C ALA A 757 -28.57 33.67 8.42
N LYS A 758 -29.27 34.75 8.03
CA LYS A 758 -30.16 35.47 8.94
C LYS A 758 -31.38 34.65 9.36
N GLU A 759 -31.91 33.82 8.44
CA GLU A 759 -33.01 32.91 8.77
C GLU A 759 -32.55 31.83 9.76
N LEU A 760 -31.38 31.21 9.57
CA LEU A 760 -30.82 30.24 10.48
C LEU A 760 -30.68 30.80 11.89
N ALA A 761 -30.15 32.00 12.02
CA ALA A 761 -30.05 32.69 13.34
C ALA A 761 -31.40 32.94 13.98
N LYS A 762 -32.46 33.27 13.21
CA LYS A 762 -33.84 33.40 13.69
C LYS A 762 -34.43 32.06 14.11
N GLU A 763 -34.29 31.03 13.30
CA GLU A 763 -34.74 29.64 13.59
C GLU A 763 -34.18 29.18 14.97
N ARG A 764 -32.91 29.42 15.22
CA ARG A 764 -32.25 29.06 16.47
C ARG A 764 -32.78 29.84 17.66
N LYS A 765 -32.89 31.17 17.56
CA LYS A 765 -33.40 32.03 18.64
C LYS A 765 -34.85 31.73 18.98
N SER A 766 -35.69 31.48 17.99
CA SER A 766 -37.10 31.19 18.20
C SER A 766 -37.42 29.73 18.56
N GLY A 767 -36.48 28.82 18.24
CA GLY A 767 -36.71 27.37 18.33
C GLY A 767 -37.74 26.85 17.34
N ASN A 768 -38.23 27.68 16.42
CA ASN A 768 -39.15 27.31 15.35
C ASN A 768 -38.39 27.13 14.03
N VAL A 769 -38.35 25.90 13.55
CA VAL A 769 -37.71 25.54 12.31
C VAL A 769 -38.80 25.13 11.30
N PRO A 770 -39.02 25.95 10.24
CA PRO A 770 -40.06 25.62 9.29
C PRO A 770 -39.70 24.36 8.50
N GLY A 771 -40.71 23.50 8.29
CA GLY A 771 -40.55 22.30 7.50
C GLY A 771 -40.34 22.62 6.01
N ALA A 772 -39.52 21.85 5.32
CA ALA A 772 -39.41 21.94 3.88
C ALA A 772 -40.77 21.67 3.22
N ARG A 773 -40.99 22.19 1.99
CA ARG A 773 -42.26 22.04 1.27
C ARG A 773 -42.66 20.55 1.16
N GLY A 774 -43.80 20.17 1.77
CA GLY A 774 -44.27 18.80 1.83
C GLY A 774 -43.64 17.92 2.93
N ALA A 775 -43.03 18.54 3.94
CA ALA A 775 -42.59 17.86 5.16
C ALA A 775 -43.79 17.39 5.97
N THR A 776 -43.76 16.14 6.42
CA THR A 776 -44.72 15.57 7.37
C THR A 776 -43.95 15.00 8.56
N VAL A 777 -44.63 14.85 9.70
CA VAL A 777 -44.01 14.31 10.92
C VAL A 777 -43.39 12.95 10.67
N GLU A 778 -44.10 12.04 9.97
CA GLU A 778 -43.60 10.69 9.68
C GLU A 778 -42.35 10.68 8.80
N LYS A 779 -42.26 11.60 7.81
CA LYS A 779 -41.04 11.74 6.98
C LYS A 779 -39.85 12.29 7.81
N CYS A 780 -40.12 13.22 8.71
CA CYS A 780 -39.08 13.76 9.59
C CYS A 780 -38.61 12.70 10.60
N GLU A 781 -39.51 11.90 11.16
CA GLU A 781 -39.17 10.77 12.05
C GLU A 781 -38.33 9.71 11.31
N ALA A 782 -38.70 9.35 10.08
CA ALA A 782 -37.89 8.44 9.27
C ALA A 782 -36.49 8.99 8.94
N GLN A 783 -36.35 10.32 8.77
CA GLN A 783 -35.03 10.95 8.61
C GLN A 783 -34.26 10.99 9.93
N LEU A 784 -34.93 11.14 11.04
CA LEU A 784 -34.33 11.15 12.39
C LEU A 784 -33.68 9.79 12.68
N LEU A 785 -34.37 8.68 12.40
CA LEU A 785 -33.83 7.33 12.52
C LEU A 785 -32.57 7.15 11.66
N LYS A 786 -32.59 7.60 10.39
CA LYS A 786 -31.42 7.55 9.52
C LYS A 786 -30.25 8.38 10.01
N LEU A 787 -30.51 9.53 10.67
CA LEU A 787 -29.45 10.34 11.29
C LEU A 787 -28.86 9.63 12.49
N ASP A 788 -29.68 8.98 13.32
CA ASP A 788 -29.21 8.20 14.47
C ASP A 788 -28.33 7.01 14.03
N GLU A 789 -28.76 6.29 13.01
CA GLU A 789 -27.95 5.23 12.38
C GLU A 789 -26.59 5.78 11.86
N ARG A 790 -26.62 6.93 11.18
CA ARG A 790 -25.42 7.56 10.64
C ARG A 790 -24.48 8.08 11.72
N ILE A 791 -25.02 8.62 12.82
CA ILE A 791 -24.23 9.03 14.00
C ILE A 791 -23.58 7.81 14.62
N ALA A 792 -24.34 6.73 14.85
CA ALA A 792 -23.83 5.48 15.40
C ALA A 792 -22.71 4.91 14.52
N ALA A 793 -22.93 4.79 13.22
CA ALA A 793 -21.93 4.31 12.27
C ALA A 793 -20.66 5.20 12.21
N THR A 794 -20.81 6.54 12.32
CA THR A 794 -19.66 7.44 12.35
C THR A 794 -18.87 7.32 13.66
N ARG A 795 -19.53 7.10 14.80
CA ARG A 795 -18.87 6.80 16.09
C ARG A 795 -18.10 5.48 16.02
N THR A 796 -18.71 4.44 15.49
CA THR A 796 -18.07 3.14 15.29
C THR A 796 -16.82 3.27 14.43
N ALA A 797 -16.89 4.00 13.32
CA ALA A 797 -15.73 4.28 12.47
C ALA A 797 -14.64 5.11 13.17
N MET A 798 -15.01 6.03 14.06
CA MET A 798 -14.08 6.79 14.88
C MET A 798 -13.33 5.88 15.86
N THR A 799 -14.05 4.98 16.55
CA THR A 799 -13.48 3.98 17.46
C THR A 799 -12.52 3.06 16.72
N ASP A 800 -12.92 2.54 15.55
CA ASP A 800 -12.08 1.71 14.70
C ASP A 800 -10.75 2.39 14.34
N LYS A 801 -10.84 3.66 13.91
CA LYS A 801 -9.65 4.43 13.53
C LYS A 801 -8.71 4.71 14.72
N ASP A 802 -9.25 4.97 15.90
CA ASP A 802 -8.44 5.21 17.10
C ASP A 802 -7.82 3.91 17.64
N GLU A 803 -8.57 2.82 17.68
CA GLU A 803 -8.05 1.51 18.11
C GLU A 803 -6.91 1.01 17.24
N ASN A 804 -6.93 1.33 15.93
CA ASN A 804 -5.96 0.84 14.95
C ASN A 804 -4.86 1.85 14.60
N LYS A 805 -4.69 2.94 15.37
CA LYS A 805 -3.70 3.99 15.08
C LYS A 805 -2.24 3.53 15.07
N GLN A 806 -1.91 2.44 15.75
CA GLN A 806 -0.55 1.89 15.86
C GLN A 806 -0.39 0.53 15.18
N THR A 807 -1.42 0.00 14.50
CA THR A 807 -1.38 -1.33 13.89
C THR A 807 -1.53 -1.24 12.38
N ALA A 808 -0.69 -1.98 11.63
CA ALA A 808 -0.75 -2.07 10.17
C ALA A 808 -1.61 -3.27 9.74
N LEU A 809 -2.93 -3.10 9.74
CA LEU A 809 -3.91 -4.16 9.41
C LEU A 809 -3.76 -4.71 8.00
N GLY A 810 -3.30 -3.88 7.06
CA GLY A 810 -3.13 -4.26 5.65
C GLY A 810 -2.11 -5.38 5.47
N THR A 811 -0.98 -5.33 6.18
CA THR A 811 0.09 -6.33 6.07
C THR A 811 -0.38 -7.73 6.44
N SER A 812 -1.15 -7.87 7.54
CA SER A 812 -1.72 -9.17 7.95
C SER A 812 -2.68 -9.71 6.90
N LYS A 813 -3.60 -8.85 6.43
CA LYS A 813 -4.62 -9.20 5.44
C LYS A 813 -4.03 -9.64 4.10
N ILE A 814 -2.98 -8.98 3.64
CA ILE A 814 -2.40 -9.26 2.33
C ILE A 814 -1.54 -10.51 2.35
N ASN A 815 -0.77 -10.74 3.43
CA ASN A 815 0.32 -11.70 3.40
C ASN A 815 0.08 -12.96 4.25
N TYR A 816 -0.71 -12.88 5.34
CA TYR A 816 -0.76 -13.95 6.34
C TYR A 816 -2.15 -14.51 6.61
N ILE A 817 -3.22 -13.74 6.43
CA ILE A 817 -4.59 -14.20 6.62
C ILE A 817 -5.10 -14.81 5.33
N ASP A 818 -5.61 -16.03 5.38
CA ASP A 818 -6.27 -16.68 4.23
C ASP A 818 -7.48 -15.84 3.79
N PRO A 819 -7.50 -15.35 2.54
CA PRO A 819 -8.57 -14.47 2.07
C PRO A 819 -9.95 -15.14 2.04
N ARG A 820 -10.00 -16.48 1.97
CA ARG A 820 -11.25 -17.25 1.98
C ARG A 820 -12.01 -17.09 3.28
N ILE A 821 -11.32 -16.95 4.44
CA ILE A 821 -11.97 -16.66 5.73
C ILE A 821 -12.79 -15.36 5.64
N SER A 822 -12.20 -14.31 5.04
CA SER A 822 -12.88 -13.03 4.90
C SER A 822 -14.05 -13.10 3.92
N THR A 823 -13.92 -13.87 2.84
CA THR A 823 -15.00 -14.04 1.85
C THR A 823 -16.17 -14.81 2.44
N ALA A 824 -15.91 -15.96 3.07
CA ALA A 824 -16.95 -16.74 3.76
C ALA A 824 -17.65 -15.91 4.85
N TRP A 825 -16.88 -15.16 5.64
CA TRP A 825 -17.43 -14.25 6.65
C TRP A 825 -18.33 -13.15 6.04
N CYS A 826 -17.92 -12.55 4.92
CA CYS A 826 -18.73 -11.55 4.22
C CYS A 826 -20.07 -12.11 3.75
N GLN A 827 -20.07 -13.32 3.20
CA GLN A 827 -21.30 -13.99 2.75
C GLN A 827 -22.19 -14.41 3.92
N LYS A 828 -21.59 -15.00 4.97
CA LYS A 828 -22.31 -15.44 6.17
C LYS A 828 -23.04 -14.31 6.90
N TYR A 829 -22.44 -13.13 6.96
CA TYR A 829 -22.96 -11.99 7.71
C TYR A 829 -23.52 -10.87 6.82
N ASP A 830 -23.70 -11.11 5.54
CA ASP A 830 -24.24 -10.15 4.54
C ASP A 830 -23.48 -8.81 4.55
N VAL A 831 -22.15 -8.88 4.59
CA VAL A 831 -21.27 -7.70 4.50
C VAL A 831 -20.72 -7.58 3.08
N PRO A 832 -20.91 -6.42 2.38
CA PRO A 832 -20.39 -6.25 1.04
C PRO A 832 -18.88 -6.47 0.96
N LEU A 833 -18.41 -7.30 0.02
CA LEU A 833 -17.01 -7.62 -0.20
C LEU A 833 -16.13 -6.37 -0.41
N GLU A 834 -16.69 -5.33 -1.03
CA GLU A 834 -16.02 -4.05 -1.28
C GLU A 834 -15.61 -3.31 0.00
N LYS A 835 -16.30 -3.55 1.11
CA LYS A 835 -15.93 -2.96 2.40
C LYS A 835 -14.69 -3.62 3.01
N ILE A 836 -14.40 -4.86 2.62
CA ILE A 836 -13.24 -5.62 3.11
C ILE A 836 -12.09 -5.60 2.09
N PHE A 837 -12.39 -5.82 0.82
CA PHE A 837 -11.38 -5.94 -0.24
C PHE A 837 -11.49 -4.77 -1.21
N THR A 838 -10.45 -3.98 -1.33
CA THR A 838 -10.28 -3.00 -2.40
C THR A 838 -10.25 -3.73 -3.76
N LYS A 839 -10.46 -3.00 -4.87
CA LYS A 839 -10.38 -3.57 -6.22
C LYS A 839 -9.08 -4.34 -6.44
N ILE A 840 -7.94 -3.78 -6.02
CA ILE A 840 -6.62 -4.41 -6.16
C ILE A 840 -6.55 -5.74 -5.39
N LEU A 841 -7.12 -5.81 -4.19
CA LEU A 841 -7.13 -7.04 -3.41
C LEU A 841 -8.11 -8.08 -3.97
N ARG A 842 -9.23 -7.67 -4.54
CA ARG A 842 -10.14 -8.56 -5.25
C ARG A 842 -9.47 -9.15 -6.50
N ASP A 843 -8.72 -8.34 -7.24
CA ASP A 843 -7.93 -8.81 -8.38
C ASP A 843 -6.83 -9.78 -7.93
N LYS A 844 -6.15 -9.51 -6.81
CA LYS A 844 -5.13 -10.40 -6.23
C LYS A 844 -5.70 -11.76 -5.80
N PHE A 845 -6.86 -11.76 -5.16
CA PHE A 845 -7.47 -12.94 -4.55
C PHE A 845 -8.71 -13.44 -5.29
N LYS A 846 -8.77 -13.27 -6.61
CA LYS A 846 -9.91 -13.75 -7.43
C LYS A 846 -10.30 -15.19 -7.10
N TRP A 847 -9.31 -16.07 -6.92
CA TRP A 847 -9.48 -17.48 -6.58
C TRP A 847 -10.18 -17.73 -5.23
N ALA A 848 -10.18 -16.75 -4.35
CA ALA A 848 -10.79 -16.85 -3.02
C ALA A 848 -12.19 -16.23 -2.94
N MET A 849 -12.70 -15.61 -4.02
CA MET A 849 -13.97 -14.85 -3.97
C MET A 849 -15.22 -15.73 -4.14
N THR A 850 -15.05 -17.00 -4.47
CA THR A 850 -16.15 -17.94 -4.82
C THR A 850 -16.30 -19.07 -3.82
N VAL A 851 -15.77 -18.92 -2.59
CA VAL A 851 -15.93 -19.94 -1.55
C VAL A 851 -17.29 -19.88 -0.87
N ASP A 852 -17.75 -20.99 -0.33
CA ASP A 852 -19.02 -21.09 0.38
C ASP A 852 -19.01 -20.32 1.70
N PRO A 853 -20.20 -19.87 2.18
CA PRO A 853 -20.34 -19.17 3.47
C PRO A 853 -19.86 -19.97 4.67
N ASP A 854 -19.92 -21.29 4.59
CA ASP A 854 -19.53 -22.22 5.67
C ASP A 854 -18.08 -22.71 5.54
N TRP A 855 -17.31 -22.14 4.60
CA TRP A 855 -15.89 -22.47 4.45
C TRP A 855 -15.09 -22.09 5.70
N GLU A 856 -14.30 -23.01 6.22
CA GLU A 856 -13.40 -22.83 7.36
C GLU A 856 -11.93 -23.14 7.02
N PHE A 857 -11.05 -22.36 7.66
CA PHE A 857 -9.61 -22.55 7.59
C PHE A 857 -9.15 -23.82 8.28
#